data_c830163fff65b7d5ab808042de17a5de
#
_entry.id   c830163fff65b7d5ab808042de17a5de
#
_cell.length_a   1.000
_cell.length_b   1.000
_cell.length_c   1.000
_cell.angle_alpha   90.00
_cell.angle_beta   90.00
_cell.angle_gamma   90.00
#
_symmetry.space_group_name_H-M   'P 1'
#
loop_
_entity.id
_entity.type
_entity.pdbx_description
1 polymer ?
#
loop_
_entity_poly.entity_id
_entity_poly.type
_entity_poly.pdbx_seq_one_letter_code
_entity_poly.pdbx_strand_id
1 'polypeptide(L)'
;MLAKRYLKRNESGEPMETPEEMFRRVARTIAAPDGRFSQTPSEVRETEERFYRLLTSLDFMPNSPTLMNAGRPLGQLSACFVLPVGDSMEEIFDALKFAAVIHKSGGGTGFSFSRLRPRNDVVNTTMGVSSGPVSFMTVFNHATEAVKQGGTRRGANMGILRIDHPDILDFISCKQDTTRITNFNISVALTDAFMEAVEKNQEYELVNPRTRRPAGLLHAREVFQKIVHHAWSTGEPGIVFIDRINQADPLTPVIGEIEATNPCGEQPLHPFDSCNLGSVNLAGMALPGGAVDWGRLREVVRTAVHFLDNVIEANNYPLPQVQETTRANRKIGLGVMGWADLLYDLEVPYDSPEAVEWAEQVMGFIQTEGHKMSEELALMRGPFPRWEGSRPHADGKAPRRNATITTIAPTGTISIIADASGGIEPVFALAFVRNQAGMQMTDVNGRFAETARREGFYSEDLMKKIAARGTARGLSEVPEKWQKVFATAHDITPEWHIRMQAAFQKGTDNAVSKTCNFPREATPSDIEEVYRLAYRLDCKGVTVYRDGSREGQVLSVEGTHSAPKVSHAVPGHDEATKRLSWGERLKRPEDLPGITKKIAWEEGHIYLTMNYYQLEEDRGRKRIPFEIFVNPPARDDAMSLTEDLAARSPEDLRRAYLELLREHDLTRLETLEILSRLSSIGFQHGVSVETLLEQVEQARRKYRRHISSPTAIYHRALRKQYMDSHLLGEACPDCGAQVEFA
;
A
#
# COMPACT_ATOMS: atom_id res chain seq x y z
N MET A 1 2.19 -10.69 -17.09
CA MET A 1 1.46 -9.66 -16.34
C MET A 1 0.27 -9.13 -17.13
N LEU A 2 0.43 -8.65 -18.37
CA LEU A 2 -0.65 -8.08 -19.19
C LEU A 2 -1.85 -9.03 -19.29
N ALA A 3 -1.63 -10.29 -19.66
CA ALA A 3 -2.68 -11.30 -19.79
C ALA A 3 -3.51 -11.52 -18.51
N LYS A 4 -2.91 -11.35 -17.31
CA LYS A 4 -3.61 -11.55 -16.04
C LYS A 4 -4.44 -10.36 -15.56
N ARG A 5 -4.05 -9.11 -15.92
CA ARG A 5 -4.64 -7.90 -15.31
C ARG A 5 -5.18 -6.87 -16.27
N TYR A 6 -4.66 -6.79 -17.50
CA TYR A 6 -4.91 -5.65 -18.39
C TYR A 6 -5.73 -6.00 -19.62
N LEU A 7 -5.50 -7.18 -20.21
CA LEU A 7 -6.22 -7.58 -21.42
C LEU A 7 -7.72 -7.80 -21.12
N LYS A 8 -8.56 -7.46 -22.10
CA LYS A 8 -9.99 -7.77 -22.06
C LYS A 8 -10.19 -9.28 -22.00
N ARG A 9 -11.15 -9.74 -21.19
CA ARG A 9 -11.45 -11.16 -20.99
C ARG A 9 -12.89 -11.47 -21.32
N ASN A 10 -13.13 -12.73 -21.73
CA ASN A 10 -14.46 -13.30 -21.82
C ASN A 10 -14.98 -13.76 -20.44
N GLU A 11 -16.20 -14.28 -20.40
CA GLU A 11 -16.82 -14.82 -19.17
C GLU A 11 -16.05 -16.00 -18.57
N SER A 12 -15.30 -16.74 -19.38
CA SER A 12 -14.43 -17.85 -18.96
C SER A 12 -13.06 -17.37 -18.43
N GLY A 13 -12.80 -16.05 -18.42
CA GLY A 13 -11.55 -15.46 -17.93
C GLY A 13 -10.39 -15.50 -18.93
N GLU A 14 -10.61 -15.87 -20.19
CA GLU A 14 -9.58 -15.93 -21.22
C GLU A 14 -9.37 -14.57 -21.89
N PRO A 15 -8.11 -14.20 -22.25
CA PRO A 15 -7.85 -12.97 -22.98
C PRO A 15 -8.55 -12.93 -24.34
N MET A 16 -9.22 -11.82 -24.64
CA MET A 16 -9.93 -11.56 -25.91
C MET A 16 -9.21 -10.51 -26.78
N GLU A 17 -8.09 -10.02 -26.36
CA GLU A 17 -7.26 -9.06 -27.09
C GLU A 17 -5.78 -9.35 -26.85
N THR A 18 -4.94 -9.05 -27.84
CA THR A 18 -3.48 -9.06 -27.70
C THR A 18 -2.98 -7.79 -27.02
N PRO A 19 -1.71 -7.72 -26.57
CA PRO A 19 -1.12 -6.47 -26.08
C PRO A 19 -1.21 -5.32 -27.08
N GLU A 20 -0.97 -5.57 -28.37
CA GLU A 20 -1.05 -4.59 -29.45
C GLU A 20 -2.49 -4.07 -29.62
N GLU A 21 -3.48 -4.95 -29.59
CA GLU A 21 -4.89 -4.58 -29.66
C GLU A 21 -5.32 -3.75 -28.44
N MET A 22 -4.79 -4.09 -27.25
CA MET A 22 -5.00 -3.27 -26.05
C MET A 22 -4.43 -1.85 -26.24
N PHE A 23 -3.19 -1.71 -26.71
CA PHE A 23 -2.59 -0.40 -26.95
C PHE A 23 -3.33 0.36 -28.05
N ARG A 24 -3.80 -0.31 -29.10
CA ARG A 24 -4.63 0.30 -30.16
C ARG A 24 -5.96 0.79 -29.59
N ARG A 25 -6.62 0.00 -28.75
CA ARG A 25 -7.87 0.38 -28.07
C ARG A 25 -7.67 1.62 -27.21
N VAL A 26 -6.59 1.67 -26.44
CA VAL A 26 -6.24 2.82 -25.59
C VAL A 26 -5.98 4.05 -26.46
N ALA A 27 -5.09 3.95 -27.45
CA ALA A 27 -4.73 5.05 -28.33
C ALA A 27 -5.96 5.65 -29.04
N ARG A 28 -6.83 4.81 -29.60
CA ARG A 28 -8.08 5.24 -30.25
C ARG A 28 -9.02 5.95 -29.29
N THR A 29 -9.20 5.42 -28.09
CA THR A 29 -10.10 6.03 -27.09
C THR A 29 -9.61 7.40 -26.65
N ILE A 30 -8.30 7.53 -26.46
CA ILE A 30 -7.71 8.79 -25.97
C ILE A 30 -7.51 9.81 -27.10
N ALA A 31 -7.42 9.40 -28.37
CA ALA A 31 -7.39 10.34 -29.50
C ALA A 31 -8.78 10.91 -29.83
N ALA A 32 -9.85 10.16 -29.59
CA ALA A 32 -11.21 10.53 -29.97
C ALA A 32 -11.66 11.93 -29.48
N PRO A 33 -11.31 12.42 -28.27
CA PRO A 33 -11.63 13.76 -27.79
C PRO A 33 -11.17 14.91 -28.70
N ASP A 34 -10.10 14.73 -29.49
CA ASP A 34 -9.59 15.76 -30.39
C ASP A 34 -10.64 16.25 -31.39
N GLY A 35 -11.54 15.35 -31.81
CA GLY A 35 -12.68 15.71 -32.68
C GLY A 35 -13.64 16.73 -32.07
N ARG A 36 -13.60 16.98 -30.77
CA ARG A 36 -14.40 18.04 -30.09
C ARG A 36 -13.77 19.43 -30.24
N PHE A 37 -12.50 19.48 -30.63
CA PHE A 37 -11.71 20.70 -30.73
C PHE A 37 -11.41 21.09 -32.21
N SER A 38 -12.38 20.86 -33.06
CA SER A 38 -12.33 21.24 -34.49
C SER A 38 -11.27 20.51 -35.33
N GLN A 39 -10.76 19.35 -34.87
CA GLN A 39 -9.89 18.53 -35.70
C GLN A 39 -10.69 17.65 -36.66
N THR A 40 -10.14 17.48 -37.86
CA THR A 40 -10.70 16.60 -38.88
C THR A 40 -10.55 15.12 -38.48
N PRO A 41 -11.39 14.23 -39.06
CA PRO A 41 -11.21 12.80 -38.84
C PRO A 41 -9.84 12.24 -39.23
N SER A 42 -9.12 12.94 -40.17
CA SER A 42 -7.75 12.57 -40.52
C SER A 42 -6.77 12.92 -39.43
N GLU A 43 -6.85 14.11 -38.87
CA GLU A 43 -5.99 14.58 -37.78
C GLU A 43 -6.19 13.77 -36.50
N VAL A 44 -7.44 13.36 -36.19
CA VAL A 44 -7.73 12.43 -35.07
C VAL A 44 -7.06 11.07 -35.29
N ARG A 45 -7.07 10.55 -36.53
CA ARG A 45 -6.36 9.29 -36.86
C ARG A 45 -4.84 9.43 -36.74
N GLU A 46 -4.29 10.57 -37.16
CA GLU A 46 -2.86 10.86 -36.98
C GLU A 46 -2.47 10.93 -35.51
N THR A 47 -3.33 11.51 -34.66
CA THR A 47 -3.16 11.50 -33.19
C THR A 47 -3.25 10.07 -32.63
N GLU A 48 -4.23 9.25 -33.11
CA GLU A 48 -4.31 7.83 -32.73
C GLU A 48 -2.99 7.09 -33.04
N GLU A 49 -2.41 7.30 -34.23
CA GLU A 49 -1.16 6.67 -34.62
C GLU A 49 0.04 7.16 -33.79
N ARG A 50 0.09 8.46 -33.44
CA ARG A 50 1.13 8.98 -32.54
C ARG A 50 1.02 8.36 -31.15
N PHE A 51 -0.17 8.28 -30.58
CA PHE A 51 -0.41 7.67 -29.28
C PHE A 51 -0.13 6.17 -29.30
N TYR A 52 -0.50 5.47 -30.38
CA TYR A 52 -0.20 4.05 -30.52
C TYR A 52 1.29 3.79 -30.58
N ARG A 53 2.04 4.55 -31.37
CA ARG A 53 3.52 4.45 -31.43
C ARG A 53 4.15 4.75 -30.06
N LEU A 54 3.71 5.77 -29.38
CA LEU A 54 4.19 6.14 -28.04
C LEU A 54 4.04 5.00 -27.04
N LEU A 55 2.92 4.27 -27.09
CA LEU A 55 2.63 3.14 -26.19
C LEU A 55 3.40 1.88 -26.59
N THR A 56 3.51 1.57 -27.89
CA THR A 56 4.16 0.35 -28.39
C THR A 56 5.68 0.44 -28.42
N SER A 57 6.26 1.63 -28.50
CA SER A 57 7.71 1.85 -28.29
C SER A 57 8.12 1.74 -26.83
N LEU A 58 7.16 1.65 -25.90
CA LEU A 58 7.37 1.65 -24.46
C LEU A 58 8.07 2.90 -23.92
N ASP A 59 8.07 4.00 -24.70
CA ASP A 59 8.66 5.27 -24.29
C ASP A 59 7.84 6.00 -23.22
N PHE A 60 6.56 5.65 -23.14
CA PHE A 60 5.61 6.21 -22.17
C PHE A 60 4.55 5.18 -21.81
N MET A 61 4.21 5.09 -20.53
CA MET A 61 3.06 4.30 -20.06
C MET A 61 2.13 5.17 -19.22
N PRO A 62 0.81 5.19 -19.56
CA PRO A 62 -0.18 5.79 -18.68
C PRO A 62 -0.44 4.88 -17.47
N ASN A 63 -1.12 5.42 -16.46
CA ASN A 63 -1.50 4.66 -15.27
C ASN A 63 -2.34 3.40 -15.60
N SER A 64 -2.31 2.44 -14.70
CA SER A 64 -3.04 1.18 -14.86
C SER A 64 -4.53 1.35 -15.16
N PRO A 65 -5.31 2.26 -14.51
CA PRO A 65 -6.71 2.47 -14.86
C PRO A 65 -6.91 2.87 -16.33
N THR A 66 -6.06 3.69 -16.92
CA THR A 66 -6.14 4.05 -18.34
C THR A 66 -5.93 2.83 -19.24
N LEU A 67 -4.88 2.03 -19.00
CA LEU A 67 -4.63 0.81 -19.76
C LEU A 67 -5.78 -0.21 -19.65
N MET A 68 -6.33 -0.35 -18.45
CA MET A 68 -7.39 -1.31 -18.16
C MET A 68 -8.74 -0.90 -18.73
N ASN A 69 -9.14 0.38 -18.58
CA ASN A 69 -10.52 0.81 -18.71
C ASN A 69 -10.81 1.66 -19.96
N ALA A 70 -9.79 2.23 -20.64
CA ALA A 70 -10.02 2.99 -21.87
C ALA A 70 -10.73 2.14 -22.91
N GLY A 71 -11.84 2.66 -23.46
CA GLY A 71 -12.67 1.95 -24.43
C GLY A 71 -13.46 0.76 -23.87
N ARG A 72 -13.64 0.70 -22.55
CA ARG A 72 -14.50 -0.30 -21.87
C ARG A 72 -15.68 0.38 -21.19
N PRO A 73 -16.76 -0.37 -20.84
CA PRO A 73 -17.97 0.22 -20.22
C PRO A 73 -17.71 0.99 -18.95
N LEU A 74 -16.75 0.56 -18.11
CA LEU A 74 -16.40 1.27 -16.88
C LEU A 74 -15.82 2.64 -17.19
N GLY A 75 -14.87 2.74 -18.12
CA GLY A 75 -14.30 3.98 -18.64
C GLY A 75 -13.65 4.92 -17.63
N GLN A 76 -13.44 4.51 -16.37
CA GLN A 76 -12.77 5.31 -15.35
C GLN A 76 -11.25 5.19 -15.54
N LEU A 77 -10.55 6.32 -15.76
CA LEU A 77 -9.16 6.37 -16.21
C LEU A 77 -8.20 7.01 -15.19
N SER A 78 -8.72 7.69 -14.15
CA SER A 78 -7.91 8.34 -13.12
C SER A 78 -7.41 7.34 -12.08
N ALA A 79 -6.19 7.55 -11.57
CA ALA A 79 -5.60 6.70 -10.53
C ALA A 79 -5.80 7.25 -9.11
N CYS A 80 -5.80 8.59 -8.97
CA CYS A 80 -5.68 9.31 -7.71
C CYS A 80 -6.89 10.22 -7.49
N PHE A 81 -7.43 10.19 -6.28
CA PHE A 81 -8.58 10.98 -5.86
C PHE A 81 -8.37 11.50 -4.44
N VAL A 82 -8.87 12.70 -4.14
CA VAL A 82 -8.98 13.22 -2.78
C VAL A 82 -10.44 13.55 -2.51
N LEU A 83 -10.94 13.11 -1.37
CA LEU A 83 -12.30 13.33 -0.92
C LEU A 83 -12.31 14.11 0.40
N PRO A 84 -13.20 15.09 0.58
CA PRO A 84 -13.34 15.80 1.84
C PRO A 84 -14.00 14.89 2.90
N VAL A 85 -13.61 15.08 4.17
CA VAL A 85 -14.29 14.52 5.32
C VAL A 85 -14.72 15.69 6.21
N GLY A 86 -16.02 16.01 6.21
CA GLY A 86 -16.59 17.06 7.06
C GLY A 86 -16.91 16.55 8.47
N ASP A 87 -17.31 17.46 9.38
CA ASP A 87 -17.51 17.16 10.81
C ASP A 87 -18.98 16.82 11.15
N SER A 88 -19.73 16.24 10.21
CA SER A 88 -21.07 15.71 10.43
C SER A 88 -21.14 14.23 10.06
N MET A 89 -22.10 13.49 10.63
CA MET A 89 -22.30 12.07 10.31
C MET A 89 -22.61 11.89 8.82
N GLU A 90 -23.44 12.77 8.26
CA GLU A 90 -23.80 12.76 6.84
C GLU A 90 -22.55 12.90 5.96
N GLU A 91 -21.70 13.90 6.22
CA GLU A 91 -20.49 14.14 5.44
C GLU A 91 -19.45 13.00 5.57
N ILE A 92 -19.29 12.44 6.78
CA ILE A 92 -18.40 11.30 7.03
C ILE A 92 -18.85 10.07 6.22
N PHE A 93 -20.15 9.72 6.28
CA PHE A 93 -20.67 8.55 5.58
C PHE A 93 -20.81 8.79 4.07
N ASP A 94 -21.04 10.00 3.61
CA ASP A 94 -20.96 10.34 2.19
C ASP A 94 -19.53 10.19 1.67
N ALA A 95 -18.51 10.64 2.40
CA ALA A 95 -17.11 10.41 2.04
C ALA A 95 -16.79 8.91 1.94
N LEU A 96 -17.28 8.10 2.87
CA LEU A 96 -17.15 6.65 2.85
C LEU A 96 -17.85 6.01 1.63
N LYS A 97 -19.06 6.41 1.32
CA LYS A 97 -19.82 5.97 0.14
C LYS A 97 -19.07 6.32 -1.15
N PHE A 98 -18.56 7.54 -1.27
CA PHE A 98 -17.78 8.00 -2.42
C PHE A 98 -16.49 7.22 -2.58
N ALA A 99 -15.78 6.94 -1.47
CA ALA A 99 -14.59 6.09 -1.48
C ALA A 99 -14.90 4.69 -2.02
N ALA A 100 -15.97 4.06 -1.57
CA ALA A 100 -16.37 2.73 -2.04
C ALA A 100 -16.66 2.70 -3.54
N VAL A 101 -17.31 3.74 -4.10
CA VAL A 101 -17.57 3.88 -5.53
C VAL A 101 -16.27 4.05 -6.33
N ILE A 102 -15.33 4.84 -5.83
CA ILE A 102 -14.01 5.03 -6.45
C ILE A 102 -13.18 3.74 -6.40
N HIS A 103 -13.13 3.06 -5.26
CA HIS A 103 -12.40 1.79 -5.11
C HIS A 103 -12.94 0.70 -6.03
N LYS A 104 -14.26 0.61 -6.21
CA LYS A 104 -14.88 -0.30 -7.19
C LYS A 104 -14.33 -0.07 -8.60
N SER A 105 -13.98 1.17 -8.96
CA SER A 105 -13.43 1.53 -10.26
C SER A 105 -11.89 1.43 -10.34
N GLY A 106 -11.21 1.06 -9.25
CA GLY A 106 -9.77 0.88 -9.18
C GLY A 106 -8.96 2.13 -8.83
N GLY A 107 -9.61 3.23 -8.40
CA GLY A 107 -8.96 4.44 -7.92
C GLY A 107 -8.44 4.30 -6.48
N GLY A 108 -7.36 5.04 -6.14
CA GLY A 108 -6.89 5.23 -4.78
C GLY A 108 -7.39 6.55 -4.21
N THR A 109 -7.74 6.60 -2.92
CA THR A 109 -8.34 7.76 -2.28
C THR A 109 -7.47 8.33 -1.17
N GLY A 110 -7.49 9.65 -1.02
CA GLY A 110 -6.88 10.36 0.09
C GLY A 110 -7.89 11.20 0.86
N PHE A 111 -7.66 11.31 2.15
CA PHE A 111 -8.53 12.02 3.07
C PHE A 111 -7.72 12.86 4.06
N SER A 112 -8.17 14.07 4.34
CA SER A 112 -7.79 14.79 5.55
C SER A 112 -8.87 14.59 6.61
N PHE A 113 -8.49 14.07 7.75
CA PHE A 113 -9.35 13.95 8.92
C PHE A 113 -9.24 15.16 9.85
N SER A 114 -8.51 16.20 9.44
CA SER A 114 -8.19 17.39 10.24
C SER A 114 -9.38 18.30 10.53
N ARG A 115 -10.47 18.16 9.79
CA ARG A 115 -11.71 18.92 10.03
C ARG A 115 -12.60 18.30 11.11
N LEU A 116 -12.40 17.02 11.43
CA LEU A 116 -13.17 16.33 12.46
C LEU A 116 -12.83 16.88 13.84
N ARG A 117 -13.88 17.09 14.65
CA ARG A 117 -13.70 17.45 16.05
C ARG A 117 -12.93 16.39 16.82
N PRO A 118 -12.11 16.76 17.81
CA PRO A 118 -11.31 15.81 18.55
C PRO A 118 -12.16 14.87 19.42
N ARG A 119 -11.55 13.80 19.86
CA ARG A 119 -12.12 12.88 20.86
C ARG A 119 -12.54 13.65 22.11
N ASN A 120 -13.67 13.26 22.69
CA ASN A 120 -14.29 13.89 23.86
C ASN A 120 -14.82 15.31 23.64
N ASP A 121 -14.79 15.86 22.41
CA ASP A 121 -15.50 17.12 22.13
C ASP A 121 -17.02 16.90 22.10
N VAL A 122 -17.78 17.93 22.48
CA VAL A 122 -19.23 17.86 22.66
C VAL A 122 -19.95 17.69 21.32
N VAL A 123 -20.89 16.75 21.27
CA VAL A 123 -21.85 16.60 20.18
C VAL A 123 -23.17 17.22 20.62
N ASN A 124 -23.41 18.48 20.21
CA ASN A 124 -24.56 19.27 20.68
C ASN A 124 -25.93 18.63 20.39
N THR A 125 -26.07 17.86 19.32
CA THR A 125 -27.32 17.21 18.90
C THR A 125 -27.73 16.05 19.78
N THR A 126 -26.79 15.34 20.37
CA THR A 126 -27.04 14.14 21.19
C THR A 126 -26.59 14.30 22.64
N MET A 127 -25.99 15.44 23.01
CA MET A 127 -25.37 15.69 24.31
C MET A 127 -24.29 14.67 24.67
N GLY A 128 -23.82 13.91 23.68
CA GLY A 128 -22.73 12.94 23.80
C GLY A 128 -21.36 13.54 23.49
N VAL A 129 -20.35 12.68 23.36
CA VAL A 129 -18.97 13.04 23.04
C VAL A 129 -18.50 12.39 21.73
N SER A 130 -17.59 13.07 21.04
CA SER A 130 -16.96 12.58 19.81
C SER A 130 -15.98 11.43 20.10
N SER A 131 -15.91 10.47 19.20
CA SER A 131 -14.91 9.39 19.22
C SER A 131 -13.57 9.77 18.55
N GLY A 132 -13.52 10.91 17.84
CA GLY A 132 -12.34 11.44 17.19
C GLY A 132 -11.97 10.81 15.84
N PRO A 133 -10.99 11.39 15.11
CA PRO A 133 -10.62 11.01 13.75
C PRO A 133 -10.17 9.55 13.59
N VAL A 134 -9.35 9.03 14.49
CA VAL A 134 -8.80 7.65 14.40
C VAL A 134 -9.91 6.60 14.44
N SER A 135 -10.97 6.85 15.23
CA SER A 135 -12.13 5.97 15.29
C SER A 135 -12.84 5.86 13.94
N PHE A 136 -13.06 7.00 13.26
CA PHE A 136 -13.66 7.01 11.93
C PHE A 136 -12.75 6.39 10.87
N MET A 137 -11.44 6.58 10.95
CA MET A 137 -10.50 5.88 10.05
C MET A 137 -10.66 4.35 10.11
N THR A 138 -10.98 3.80 11.28
CA THR A 138 -11.24 2.37 11.43
C THR A 138 -12.48 1.93 10.63
N VAL A 139 -13.53 2.75 10.59
CA VAL A 139 -14.74 2.49 9.76
C VAL A 139 -14.38 2.47 8.27
N PHE A 140 -13.62 3.47 7.80
CA PHE A 140 -13.14 3.52 6.41
C PHE A 140 -12.26 2.32 6.07
N ASN A 141 -11.41 1.88 6.99
CA ASN A 141 -10.55 0.71 6.80
C ASN A 141 -11.36 -0.57 6.56
N HIS A 142 -12.37 -0.84 7.40
CA HIS A 142 -13.22 -2.02 7.26
C HIS A 142 -14.06 -1.98 5.98
N ALA A 143 -14.59 -0.83 5.61
CA ALA A 143 -15.32 -0.68 4.34
C ALA A 143 -14.41 -0.94 3.14
N THR A 144 -13.16 -0.44 3.16
CA THR A 144 -12.18 -0.69 2.10
C THR A 144 -11.82 -2.17 2.00
N GLU A 145 -11.71 -2.87 3.13
CA GLU A 145 -11.48 -4.32 3.16
C GLU A 145 -12.61 -5.10 2.47
N ALA A 146 -13.86 -4.72 2.74
CA ALA A 146 -15.04 -5.34 2.13
C ALA A 146 -15.07 -5.14 0.60
N VAL A 147 -14.71 -3.96 0.10
CA VAL A 147 -14.70 -3.65 -1.34
C VAL A 147 -13.60 -4.39 -2.09
N LYS A 148 -12.47 -4.72 -1.46
CA LYS A 148 -11.39 -5.51 -2.03
C LYS A 148 -11.84 -6.85 -2.63
N GLN A 149 -12.83 -7.47 -2.05
CA GLN A 149 -13.26 -8.83 -2.45
C GLN A 149 -13.93 -8.89 -3.83
N GLY A 150 -14.37 -7.75 -4.38
CA GLY A 150 -15.06 -7.69 -5.69
C GLY A 150 -14.28 -7.03 -6.82
N GLY A 151 -13.09 -6.46 -6.57
CA GLY A 151 -12.35 -5.67 -7.55
C GLY A 151 -11.05 -6.33 -8.05
N THR A 152 -10.64 -5.97 -9.26
CA THR A 152 -9.36 -6.41 -9.86
C THR A 152 -8.14 -5.69 -9.27
N ARG A 153 -8.33 -4.58 -8.57
CA ARG A 153 -7.28 -3.80 -7.88
C ARG A 153 -7.70 -3.53 -6.43
N ARG A 154 -6.74 -3.64 -5.49
CA ARG A 154 -6.95 -3.27 -4.10
C ARG A 154 -7.20 -1.77 -3.98
N GLY A 155 -8.25 -1.35 -3.27
CA GLY A 155 -8.41 0.00 -2.79
C GLY A 155 -7.28 0.31 -1.79
N ALA A 156 -6.74 1.54 -1.86
CA ALA A 156 -5.77 2.05 -0.91
C ALA A 156 -6.18 3.45 -0.50
N ASN A 157 -5.97 3.79 0.76
CA ASN A 157 -6.29 5.10 1.32
C ASN A 157 -5.02 5.80 1.82
N MET A 158 -5.04 7.13 1.78
CA MET A 158 -4.18 8.00 2.57
C MET A 158 -5.03 8.68 3.64
N GLY A 159 -4.60 8.58 4.89
CA GLY A 159 -5.15 9.36 6.00
C GLY A 159 -4.16 10.43 6.42
N ILE A 160 -4.58 11.69 6.42
CA ILE A 160 -3.75 12.81 6.85
C ILE A 160 -4.40 13.49 8.05
N LEU A 161 -3.57 13.81 9.06
CA LEU A 161 -3.96 14.68 10.17
C LEU A 161 -2.93 15.81 10.32
N ARG A 162 -3.44 17.05 10.50
CA ARG A 162 -2.57 18.20 10.78
C ARG A 162 -1.92 18.07 12.14
N ILE A 163 -0.68 18.54 12.22
CA ILE A 163 0.14 18.49 13.45
C ILE A 163 -0.48 19.25 14.63
N ASP A 164 -1.26 20.28 14.34
CA ASP A 164 -1.95 21.12 15.32
C ASP A 164 -3.32 20.57 15.79
N HIS A 165 -3.72 19.38 15.32
CA HIS A 165 -4.97 18.75 15.76
C HIS A 165 -4.84 18.18 17.18
N PRO A 166 -5.85 18.33 18.08
CA PRO A 166 -5.77 17.84 19.46
C PRO A 166 -5.52 16.32 19.59
N ASP A 167 -5.98 15.49 18.65
CA ASP A 167 -5.77 14.04 18.65
C ASP A 167 -4.50 13.60 17.92
N ILE A 168 -3.55 14.50 17.71
CA ILE A 168 -2.34 14.18 16.91
C ILE A 168 -1.51 13.05 17.52
N LEU A 169 -1.43 12.94 18.84
CA LEU A 169 -0.66 11.89 19.51
C LEU A 169 -1.28 10.52 19.29
N ASP A 170 -2.62 10.41 19.34
CA ASP A 170 -3.35 9.17 19.04
C ASP A 170 -3.15 8.78 17.58
N PHE A 171 -3.18 9.75 16.65
CA PHE A 171 -2.97 9.50 15.24
C PHE A 171 -1.54 8.99 14.93
N ILE A 172 -0.50 9.59 15.51
CA ILE A 172 0.90 9.18 15.33
C ILE A 172 1.08 7.71 15.72
N SER A 173 0.41 7.25 16.78
CA SER A 173 0.56 5.90 17.32
C SER A 173 -0.47 4.88 16.77
N CYS A 174 -1.47 5.30 15.98
CA CYS A 174 -2.61 4.45 15.62
C CYS A 174 -2.26 3.19 14.80
N LYS A 175 -1.07 3.14 14.19
CA LYS A 175 -0.54 1.99 13.46
C LYS A 175 0.65 1.31 14.16
N GLN A 176 0.82 1.52 15.45
CA GLN A 176 1.80 0.77 16.25
C GLN A 176 1.50 -0.73 16.21
N ASP A 177 0.23 -1.10 16.27
CA ASP A 177 -0.24 -2.43 15.89
C ASP A 177 -0.37 -2.49 14.36
N THR A 178 0.54 -3.20 13.70
CA THR A 178 0.62 -3.33 12.24
C THR A 178 -0.55 -4.10 11.62
N THR A 179 -1.37 -4.77 12.44
CA THR A 179 -2.57 -5.49 12.00
C THR A 179 -3.80 -4.58 11.88
N ARG A 180 -3.74 -3.36 12.44
CA ARG A 180 -4.82 -2.39 12.42
C ARG A 180 -4.65 -1.39 11.27
N ILE A 181 -5.76 -0.89 10.75
CA ILE A 181 -5.82 0.17 9.72
C ILE A 181 -4.91 -0.15 8.51
N THR A 182 -4.88 -1.41 8.10
CA THR A 182 -3.97 -1.97 7.07
C THR A 182 -4.23 -1.44 5.65
N ASN A 183 -5.40 -0.84 5.39
CA ASN A 183 -5.76 -0.27 4.08
C ASN A 183 -5.45 1.22 3.97
N PHE A 184 -4.82 1.80 5.00
CA PHE A 184 -4.35 3.17 5.02
C PHE A 184 -2.83 3.24 5.04
N ASN A 185 -2.28 4.12 4.22
CA ASN A 185 -1.05 4.83 4.54
C ASN A 185 -1.45 6.06 5.36
N ILE A 186 -0.66 6.43 6.36
CA ILE A 186 -0.93 7.62 7.17
C ILE A 186 0.24 8.61 7.09
N SER A 187 -0.08 9.89 7.07
CA SER A 187 0.92 10.96 7.08
C SER A 187 0.50 12.10 8.00
N VAL A 188 1.46 12.65 8.72
CA VAL A 188 1.25 13.89 9.48
C VAL A 188 1.52 15.08 8.59
N ALA A 189 0.57 16.04 8.54
CA ALA A 189 0.76 17.29 7.85
C ALA A 189 1.48 18.29 8.77
N LEU A 190 2.78 18.47 8.51
CA LEU A 190 3.65 19.39 9.24
C LEU A 190 3.56 20.80 8.64
N THR A 191 3.48 21.81 9.52
CA THR A 191 3.53 23.23 9.15
C THR A 191 4.93 23.79 9.30
N ASP A 192 5.25 24.86 8.60
CA ASP A 192 6.51 25.58 8.75
C ASP A 192 6.67 26.11 10.19
N ALA A 193 5.57 26.58 10.80
CA ALA A 193 5.55 27.01 12.22
C ALA A 193 5.91 25.89 13.18
N PHE A 194 5.42 24.66 12.94
CA PHE A 194 5.79 23.50 13.76
C PHE A 194 7.28 23.16 13.59
N MET A 195 7.78 23.14 12.35
CA MET A 195 9.21 22.85 12.10
C MET A 195 10.12 23.90 12.73
N GLU A 196 9.71 25.16 12.71
CA GLU A 196 10.43 26.25 13.40
C GLU A 196 10.43 26.04 14.92
N ALA A 197 9.28 25.63 15.51
CA ALA A 197 9.18 25.31 16.93
C ALA A 197 10.05 24.09 17.33
N VAL A 198 10.17 23.08 16.44
CA VAL A 198 11.09 21.93 16.62
C VAL A 198 12.54 22.40 16.68
N GLU A 199 12.96 23.29 15.75
CA GLU A 199 14.33 23.81 15.72
C GLU A 199 14.65 24.67 16.96
N LYS A 200 13.69 25.50 17.36
CA LYS A 200 13.83 26.40 18.54
C LYS A 200 13.57 25.71 19.87
N ASN A 201 13.19 24.41 19.86
CA ASN A 201 12.85 23.64 21.05
C ASN A 201 11.72 24.29 21.87
N GLN A 202 10.64 24.69 21.21
CA GLN A 202 9.52 25.42 21.80
C GLN A 202 8.23 24.57 21.80
N GLU A 203 7.25 25.04 22.54
CA GLU A 203 5.88 24.52 22.47
C GLU A 203 5.15 25.10 21.25
N TYR A 204 4.14 24.38 20.81
CA TYR A 204 3.22 24.83 19.77
C TYR A 204 1.76 24.57 20.20
N GLU A 205 0.85 25.37 19.66
CA GLU A 205 -0.55 25.34 20.02
C GLU A 205 -1.33 24.27 19.23
N LEU A 206 -2.15 23.50 19.93
CA LEU A 206 -3.18 22.66 19.35
C LEU A 206 -4.45 23.50 19.13
N VAL A 207 -5.10 23.31 17.99
CA VAL A 207 -6.29 24.06 17.60
C VAL A 207 -7.48 23.11 17.41
N ASN A 208 -8.56 23.34 18.13
CA ASN A 208 -9.81 22.62 17.92
C ASN A 208 -10.42 23.03 16.56
N PRO A 209 -10.55 22.10 15.58
CA PRO A 209 -10.97 22.44 14.23
C PRO A 209 -12.40 23.00 14.14
N ARG A 210 -13.31 22.61 15.07
CA ARG A 210 -14.68 23.07 15.13
C ARG A 210 -14.81 24.48 15.67
N THR A 211 -14.11 24.78 16.76
CA THR A 211 -14.23 26.07 17.46
C THR A 211 -13.18 27.10 17.03
N ARG A 212 -12.12 26.66 16.36
CA ARG A 212 -10.93 27.45 15.99
C ARG A 212 -10.23 28.08 17.20
N ARG A 213 -10.42 27.51 18.39
CA ARG A 213 -9.81 27.96 19.65
C ARG A 213 -8.65 27.06 20.04
N PRO A 214 -7.69 27.61 20.82
CA PRO A 214 -6.67 26.79 21.47
C PRO A 214 -7.27 25.62 22.23
N ALA A 215 -6.64 24.44 22.09
CA ALA A 215 -7.05 23.21 22.75
C ALA A 215 -5.94 22.58 23.60
N GLY A 216 -4.81 23.25 23.72
CA GLY A 216 -3.67 22.81 24.51
C GLY A 216 -2.34 23.21 23.87
N LEU A 217 -1.26 22.90 24.57
CA LEU A 217 0.11 23.11 24.12
C LEU A 217 0.84 21.76 24.16
N LEU A 218 1.70 21.51 23.18
CA LEU A 218 2.62 20.37 23.17
C LEU A 218 4.03 20.86 22.85
N HIS A 219 5.03 20.17 23.39
CA HIS A 219 6.42 20.43 23.09
C HIS A 219 6.78 19.89 21.71
N ALA A 220 7.11 20.76 20.74
CA ALA A 220 7.26 20.39 19.33
C ALA A 220 8.33 19.31 19.11
N ARG A 221 9.48 19.40 19.78
CA ARG A 221 10.55 18.42 19.67
C ARG A 221 10.11 17.03 20.15
N GLU A 222 9.36 16.93 21.24
CA GLU A 222 8.88 15.65 21.76
C GLU A 222 7.89 14.98 20.80
N VAL A 223 6.98 15.77 20.22
CA VAL A 223 6.04 15.26 19.19
C VAL A 223 6.78 14.83 17.95
N PHE A 224 7.77 15.59 17.49
CA PHE A 224 8.59 15.23 16.34
C PHE A 224 9.37 13.93 16.58
N GLN A 225 9.95 13.74 17.78
CA GLN A 225 10.62 12.51 18.18
C GLN A 225 9.65 11.31 18.19
N LYS A 226 8.38 11.50 18.60
CA LYS A 226 7.36 10.44 18.51
C LYS A 226 7.07 10.05 17.05
N ILE A 227 6.91 11.02 16.14
CA ILE A 227 6.75 10.76 14.70
C ILE A 227 7.95 9.95 14.19
N VAL A 228 9.16 10.39 14.47
CA VAL A 228 10.41 9.72 14.10
C VAL A 228 10.48 8.29 14.64
N HIS A 229 10.15 8.09 15.93
CA HIS A 229 10.18 6.78 16.57
C HIS A 229 9.19 5.78 15.91
N HIS A 230 7.95 6.21 15.67
CA HIS A 230 6.95 5.36 15.02
C HIS A 230 7.33 5.07 13.56
N ALA A 231 7.80 6.06 12.80
CA ALA A 231 8.30 5.87 11.46
C ALA A 231 9.49 4.89 11.40
N TRP A 232 10.41 4.97 12.36
CA TRP A 232 11.51 4.02 12.51
C TRP A 232 11.03 2.60 12.82
N SER A 233 10.03 2.44 13.69
CA SER A 233 9.55 1.12 14.13
C SER A 233 8.67 0.40 13.10
N THR A 234 7.78 1.14 12.42
CA THR A 234 6.75 0.56 11.53
C THR A 234 6.78 1.09 10.10
N GLY A 235 7.60 2.10 9.78
CA GLY A 235 7.59 2.83 8.50
C GLY A 235 6.45 3.86 8.40
N GLU A 236 5.67 4.09 9.46
CA GLU A 236 4.56 5.04 9.50
C GLU A 236 4.46 5.74 10.86
N PRO A 237 3.99 7.00 10.89
CA PRO A 237 3.48 7.80 9.77
C PRO A 237 4.58 8.32 8.85
N GLY A 238 4.23 8.57 7.57
CA GLY A 238 4.97 9.47 6.71
C GLY A 238 4.74 10.93 7.14
N ILE A 239 5.42 11.86 6.48
CA ILE A 239 5.21 13.30 6.68
C ILE A 239 4.95 14.00 5.35
N VAL A 240 4.10 15.03 5.38
CA VAL A 240 3.92 15.99 4.29
C VAL A 240 4.11 17.40 4.82
N PHE A 241 4.82 18.23 4.08
CA PHE A 241 5.04 19.64 4.41
C PHE A 241 3.93 20.46 3.76
N ILE A 242 2.83 20.63 4.49
CA ILE A 242 1.57 21.12 3.93
C ILE A 242 1.65 22.57 3.45
N ASP A 243 2.43 23.41 4.13
CA ASP A 243 2.59 24.81 3.73
C ASP A 243 3.34 24.91 2.41
N ARG A 244 4.37 24.09 2.19
CA ARG A 244 5.10 24.02 0.91
C ARG A 244 4.25 23.51 -0.23
N ILE A 245 3.37 22.54 0.04
CA ILE A 245 2.38 22.06 -0.94
C ILE A 245 1.49 23.23 -1.36
N ASN A 246 0.93 23.97 -0.41
CA ASN A 246 0.01 25.08 -0.67
C ASN A 246 0.70 26.31 -1.27
N GLN A 247 1.95 26.59 -0.89
CA GLN A 247 2.76 27.64 -1.51
C GLN A 247 3.06 27.37 -2.98
N ALA A 248 3.27 26.11 -3.36
CA ALA A 248 3.58 25.72 -4.73
C ALA A 248 2.34 25.49 -5.60
N ASP A 249 1.18 25.19 -5.01
CA ASP A 249 -0.02 24.86 -5.77
C ASP A 249 -0.59 26.08 -6.51
N PRO A 250 -0.89 25.95 -7.81
CA PRO A 250 -1.39 27.08 -8.62
C PRO A 250 -2.81 27.51 -8.24
N LEU A 251 -3.61 26.65 -7.62
CA LEU A 251 -5.03 26.87 -7.39
C LEU A 251 -5.40 27.24 -5.94
N THR A 252 -4.47 27.13 -4.99
CA THR A 252 -4.70 27.55 -3.60
C THR A 252 -5.27 28.97 -3.47
N PRO A 253 -4.83 29.97 -4.26
CA PRO A 253 -5.43 31.31 -4.20
C PRO A 253 -6.88 31.38 -4.68
N VAL A 254 -7.35 30.41 -5.48
CA VAL A 254 -8.69 30.42 -6.10
C VAL A 254 -9.70 29.60 -5.32
N ILE A 255 -9.29 28.43 -4.85
CA ILE A 255 -10.20 27.41 -4.29
C ILE A 255 -9.84 26.96 -2.87
N GLY A 256 -8.86 27.62 -2.24
CA GLY A 256 -8.43 27.31 -0.88
C GLY A 256 -7.33 26.25 -0.81
N GLU A 257 -7.01 25.83 0.40
CA GLU A 257 -5.87 24.96 0.68
C GLU A 257 -6.10 23.50 0.30
N ILE A 258 -5.03 22.85 -0.13
CA ILE A 258 -4.91 21.40 -0.20
C ILE A 258 -4.70 20.86 1.22
N GLU A 259 -5.45 19.83 1.60
CA GLU A 259 -5.40 19.22 2.93
C GLU A 259 -4.96 17.76 2.88
N ALA A 260 -4.94 17.14 1.69
CA ALA A 260 -4.61 15.73 1.53
C ALA A 260 -3.89 15.43 0.21
N THR A 261 -3.32 14.22 0.15
CA THR A 261 -2.72 13.64 -1.04
C THR A 261 -3.38 12.30 -1.36
N ASN A 262 -3.09 11.75 -2.54
CA ASN A 262 -3.39 10.34 -2.86
C ASN A 262 -2.57 9.35 -1.99
N PRO A 263 -2.83 8.03 -2.07
CA PRO A 263 -2.17 7.04 -1.20
C PRO A 263 -0.64 7.00 -1.24
N CYS A 264 -0.02 7.39 -2.35
CA CYS A 264 1.44 7.38 -2.51
C CYS A 264 2.10 8.75 -2.28
N GLY A 265 1.31 9.80 -2.05
CA GLY A 265 1.79 11.13 -1.69
C GLY A 265 2.23 12.01 -2.86
N GLU A 266 2.27 11.51 -4.11
CA GLU A 266 2.73 12.27 -5.28
C GLU A 266 1.70 13.26 -5.83
N GLN A 267 0.42 13.12 -5.45
CA GLN A 267 -0.66 13.98 -5.91
C GLN A 267 -1.35 14.71 -4.75
N PRO A 268 -0.85 15.88 -4.37
CA PRO A 268 -1.61 16.82 -3.55
C PRO A 268 -2.80 17.35 -4.36
N LEU A 269 -4.02 17.11 -3.87
CA LEU A 269 -5.25 17.42 -4.58
C LEU A 269 -6.24 18.15 -3.68
N HIS A 270 -7.03 19.03 -4.27
CA HIS A 270 -8.17 19.64 -3.59
C HIS A 270 -9.31 18.64 -3.38
N PRO A 271 -10.26 18.94 -2.48
CA PRO A 271 -11.45 18.11 -2.31
C PRO A 271 -12.19 17.86 -3.64
N PHE A 272 -12.59 16.60 -3.89
CA PHE A 272 -13.20 16.12 -5.11
C PHE A 272 -12.35 16.26 -6.37
N ASP A 273 -11.04 16.48 -6.26
CA ASP A 273 -10.16 16.47 -7.41
C ASP A 273 -9.63 15.06 -7.71
N SER A 274 -9.24 14.84 -8.95
CA SER A 274 -8.62 13.59 -9.39
C SER A 274 -7.52 13.87 -10.39
N CYS A 275 -6.55 12.96 -10.48
CA CYS A 275 -5.47 13.07 -11.43
C CYS A 275 -5.25 11.74 -12.18
N ASN A 276 -5.04 11.85 -13.47
CA ASN A 276 -4.52 10.80 -14.31
C ASN A 276 -3.00 10.96 -14.43
N LEU A 277 -2.32 9.82 -14.47
CA LEU A 277 -0.86 9.76 -14.43
C LEU A 277 -0.30 9.06 -15.66
N GLY A 278 0.94 9.40 -15.99
CA GLY A 278 1.75 8.65 -16.94
C GLY A 278 3.22 8.92 -16.70
N SER A 279 4.07 8.01 -17.16
CA SER A 279 5.52 8.12 -16.94
C SER A 279 6.29 7.88 -18.22
N VAL A 280 7.22 8.78 -18.51
CA VAL A 280 8.22 8.64 -19.57
C VAL A 280 9.22 7.57 -19.14
N ASN A 281 9.56 6.67 -20.04
CA ASN A 281 10.59 5.66 -19.82
C ASN A 281 11.97 6.21 -20.19
N LEU A 282 12.73 6.61 -19.19
CA LEU A 282 14.09 7.13 -19.39
C LEU A 282 15.10 6.08 -19.82
N ALA A 283 14.82 4.79 -19.59
CA ALA A 283 15.68 3.68 -19.99
C ALA A 283 15.95 3.62 -21.51
N GLY A 284 15.02 4.19 -22.32
CA GLY A 284 15.17 4.29 -23.77
C GLY A 284 15.72 5.64 -24.27
N MET A 285 16.13 6.55 -23.37
CA MET A 285 16.55 7.91 -23.73
C MET A 285 18.06 8.11 -23.75
N ALA A 286 18.86 7.05 -23.53
CA ALA A 286 20.29 7.11 -23.66
C ALA A 286 20.73 6.87 -25.11
N LEU A 287 21.67 7.71 -25.60
CA LEU A 287 22.38 7.51 -26.85
C LEU A 287 23.67 6.71 -26.63
N PRO A 288 24.14 5.96 -27.62
CA PRO A 288 25.46 5.37 -27.56
C PRO A 288 26.53 6.43 -27.25
N GLY A 289 27.38 6.15 -26.26
CA GLY A 289 28.43 7.09 -25.84
C GLY A 289 28.06 7.94 -24.61
N GLY A 290 26.93 7.67 -23.93
CA GLY A 290 26.62 8.26 -22.64
C GLY A 290 26.01 9.68 -22.71
N ALA A 291 25.17 9.95 -23.70
CA ALA A 291 24.42 11.20 -23.82
C ALA A 291 22.90 10.94 -23.79
N VAL A 292 22.12 11.95 -23.40
CA VAL A 292 20.64 11.88 -23.41
C VAL A 292 20.13 12.34 -24.78
N ASP A 293 19.17 11.60 -25.34
CA ASP A 293 18.43 12.00 -26.55
C ASP A 293 17.36 13.03 -26.23
N TRP A 294 17.76 14.28 -26.13
CA TRP A 294 16.86 15.41 -25.85
C TRP A 294 15.79 15.62 -26.92
N GLY A 295 16.08 15.23 -28.18
CA GLY A 295 15.13 15.34 -29.29
C GLY A 295 13.95 14.37 -29.09
N ARG A 296 14.27 13.11 -28.86
CA ARG A 296 13.28 12.07 -28.56
C ARG A 296 12.53 12.37 -27.26
N LEU A 297 13.24 12.77 -26.21
CA LEU A 297 12.61 13.12 -24.93
C LEU A 297 11.59 14.26 -25.10
N ARG A 298 11.89 15.31 -25.89
CA ARG A 298 10.95 16.39 -26.21
C ARG A 298 9.70 15.87 -26.90
N GLU A 299 9.85 15.04 -27.93
CA GLU A 299 8.71 14.49 -28.67
C GLU A 299 7.81 13.64 -27.75
N VAL A 300 8.41 12.78 -26.95
CA VAL A 300 7.70 11.93 -26.00
C VAL A 300 6.95 12.76 -24.95
N VAL A 301 7.60 13.75 -24.32
CA VAL A 301 6.97 14.63 -23.31
C VAL A 301 5.77 15.37 -23.90
N ARG A 302 5.92 15.99 -25.06
CA ARG A 302 4.86 16.75 -25.71
C ARG A 302 3.68 15.88 -26.09
N THR A 303 3.95 14.71 -26.65
CA THR A 303 2.90 13.72 -26.99
C THR A 303 2.21 13.19 -25.74
N ALA A 304 2.96 12.95 -24.66
CA ALA A 304 2.41 12.48 -23.37
C ALA A 304 1.51 13.52 -22.69
N VAL A 305 1.89 14.81 -22.72
CA VAL A 305 1.02 15.89 -22.19
C VAL A 305 -0.30 15.96 -22.97
N HIS A 306 -0.25 15.90 -24.30
CA HIS A 306 -1.45 15.83 -25.13
C HIS A 306 -2.31 14.61 -24.81
N PHE A 307 -1.68 13.44 -24.67
CA PHE A 307 -2.36 12.20 -24.25
C PHE A 307 -3.07 12.38 -22.91
N LEU A 308 -2.38 12.88 -21.88
CA LEU A 308 -2.93 13.05 -20.54
C LEU A 308 -4.04 14.12 -20.48
N ASP A 309 -3.94 15.21 -21.25
CA ASP A 309 -5.04 16.18 -21.38
C ASP A 309 -6.29 15.53 -21.99
N ASN A 310 -6.11 14.70 -23.03
CA ASN A 310 -7.21 13.96 -23.64
C ASN A 310 -7.84 12.92 -22.70
N VAL A 311 -7.06 12.31 -21.78
CA VAL A 311 -7.61 11.40 -20.77
C VAL A 311 -8.66 12.08 -19.91
N ILE A 312 -8.51 13.38 -19.57
CA ILE A 312 -9.51 14.16 -18.81
C ILE A 312 -10.85 14.18 -19.54
N GLU A 313 -10.83 14.33 -20.86
CA GLU A 313 -12.04 14.35 -21.70
C GLU A 313 -12.65 12.98 -21.94
N ALA A 314 -11.81 11.94 -22.07
CA ALA A 314 -12.22 10.56 -22.33
C ALA A 314 -12.74 9.84 -21.07
N ASN A 315 -12.41 10.37 -19.90
CA ASN A 315 -12.67 9.74 -18.61
C ASN A 315 -14.17 9.73 -18.27
N ASN A 316 -14.66 8.56 -17.85
CA ASN A 316 -15.98 8.41 -17.24
C ASN A 316 -15.83 8.49 -15.71
N TYR A 317 -16.16 9.66 -15.16
CA TYR A 317 -15.95 9.91 -13.73
C TYR A 317 -16.99 9.21 -12.85
N PRO A 318 -16.57 8.57 -11.75
CA PRO A 318 -17.48 7.82 -10.88
C PRO A 318 -18.42 8.72 -10.06
N LEU A 319 -18.10 10.02 -9.92
CA LEU A 319 -18.85 11.01 -9.15
C LEU A 319 -18.95 12.31 -9.94
N PRO A 320 -20.15 12.96 -10.00
CA PRO A 320 -20.31 14.25 -10.68
C PRO A 320 -19.42 15.37 -10.14
N GLN A 321 -19.25 15.43 -8.81
CA GLN A 321 -18.39 16.43 -8.16
C GLN A 321 -16.93 16.28 -8.59
N VAL A 322 -16.45 15.03 -8.74
CA VAL A 322 -15.09 14.77 -9.24
C VAL A 322 -14.96 15.20 -10.70
N GLN A 323 -15.97 14.93 -11.53
CA GLN A 323 -15.98 15.37 -12.93
C GLN A 323 -15.88 16.90 -13.03
N GLU A 324 -16.69 17.62 -12.27
CA GLU A 324 -16.72 19.07 -12.26
C GLU A 324 -15.36 19.64 -11.84
N THR A 325 -14.83 19.19 -10.69
CA THR A 325 -13.57 19.72 -10.15
C THR A 325 -12.40 19.37 -11.06
N THR A 326 -12.29 18.13 -11.51
CA THR A 326 -11.17 17.70 -12.37
C THR A 326 -11.17 18.43 -13.70
N ARG A 327 -12.33 18.67 -14.32
CA ARG A 327 -12.44 19.44 -15.56
C ARG A 327 -12.15 20.93 -15.36
N ALA A 328 -12.47 21.48 -14.19
CA ALA A 328 -12.18 22.88 -13.86
C ALA A 328 -10.68 23.11 -13.58
N ASN A 329 -10.01 22.17 -12.93
CA ASN A 329 -8.60 22.25 -12.55
C ASN A 329 -7.67 21.74 -13.67
N ARG A 330 -8.07 20.68 -14.37
CA ARG A 330 -7.29 20.01 -15.42
C ARG A 330 -5.88 19.62 -14.97
N LYS A 331 -5.72 19.15 -13.75
CA LYS A 331 -4.44 18.61 -13.25
C LYS A 331 -4.12 17.29 -13.96
N ILE A 332 -2.88 17.18 -14.46
CA ILE A 332 -2.30 15.94 -14.98
C ILE A 332 -1.00 15.64 -14.25
N GLY A 333 -0.54 14.39 -14.32
CA GLY A 333 0.70 13.97 -13.65
C GLY A 333 1.61 13.21 -14.60
N LEU A 334 2.47 13.92 -15.33
CA LEU A 334 3.53 13.34 -16.14
C LEU A 334 4.80 13.17 -15.29
N GLY A 335 5.28 11.95 -15.13
CA GLY A 335 6.52 11.63 -14.43
C GLY A 335 7.48 10.82 -15.27
N VAL A 336 8.39 10.14 -14.58
CA VAL A 336 9.39 9.29 -15.20
C VAL A 336 9.42 7.91 -14.55
N MET A 337 9.97 6.92 -15.25
CA MET A 337 10.45 5.62 -14.80
C MET A 337 11.75 5.33 -15.53
N GLY A 338 12.51 4.32 -15.09
CA GLY A 338 13.79 3.99 -15.73
C GLY A 338 14.92 4.95 -15.40
N TRP A 339 14.83 5.67 -14.28
CA TRP A 339 15.89 6.60 -13.86
C TRP A 339 17.22 5.89 -13.57
N ALA A 340 17.17 4.80 -12.79
CA ALA A 340 18.35 4.02 -12.49
C ALA A 340 18.95 3.38 -13.77
N ASP A 341 18.11 2.95 -14.72
CA ASP A 341 18.55 2.44 -16.00
C ASP A 341 19.30 3.51 -16.83
N LEU A 342 18.76 4.72 -16.88
CA LEU A 342 19.42 5.83 -17.55
C LEU A 342 20.79 6.11 -16.94
N LEU A 343 20.89 6.16 -15.60
CA LEU A 343 22.17 6.36 -14.92
C LEU A 343 23.18 5.26 -15.24
N TYR A 344 22.73 4.01 -15.35
CA TYR A 344 23.59 2.89 -15.76
C TYR A 344 24.14 3.09 -17.18
N ASP A 345 23.29 3.52 -18.10
CA ASP A 345 23.67 3.80 -19.50
C ASP A 345 24.58 5.04 -19.63
N LEU A 346 24.46 6.02 -18.73
CA LEU A 346 25.35 7.17 -18.59
C LEU A 346 26.63 6.85 -17.80
N GLU A 347 26.73 5.66 -17.20
CA GLU A 347 27.84 5.22 -16.33
C GLU A 347 28.03 6.12 -15.09
N VAL A 348 26.93 6.70 -14.58
CA VAL A 348 26.89 7.64 -13.45
C VAL A 348 26.39 6.93 -12.19
N PRO A 349 27.12 6.97 -11.06
CA PRO A 349 26.65 6.44 -9.79
C PRO A 349 25.42 7.22 -9.27
N TYR A 350 24.39 6.51 -8.79
CA TYR A 350 23.18 7.13 -8.25
C TYR A 350 23.48 8.07 -7.06
N ASP A 351 24.41 7.68 -6.19
CA ASP A 351 24.86 8.41 -5.01
C ASP A 351 26.01 9.38 -5.32
N SER A 352 25.83 10.23 -6.33
CA SER A 352 26.83 11.21 -6.76
C SER A 352 26.22 12.61 -7.02
N PRO A 353 27.03 13.68 -6.90
CA PRO A 353 26.61 15.01 -7.29
C PRO A 353 26.17 15.08 -8.78
N GLU A 354 26.88 14.36 -9.64
CA GLU A 354 26.60 14.30 -11.07
C GLU A 354 25.21 13.72 -11.35
N ALA A 355 24.78 12.67 -10.63
CA ALA A 355 23.43 12.13 -10.77
C ALA A 355 22.34 13.12 -10.32
N VAL A 356 22.62 13.93 -9.30
CA VAL A 356 21.72 15.02 -8.86
C VAL A 356 21.60 16.09 -9.92
N GLU A 357 22.70 16.50 -10.54
CA GLU A 357 22.70 17.46 -11.66
C GLU A 357 21.93 16.92 -12.86
N TRP A 358 22.12 15.66 -13.24
CA TRP A 358 21.34 15.02 -14.30
C TRP A 358 19.84 14.98 -13.96
N ALA A 359 19.49 14.70 -12.71
CA ALA A 359 18.11 14.69 -12.27
C ALA A 359 17.43 16.05 -12.42
N GLU A 360 18.12 17.12 -12.01
CA GLU A 360 17.65 18.49 -12.18
C GLU A 360 17.51 18.89 -13.66
N GLN A 361 18.49 18.51 -14.49
CA GLN A 361 18.45 18.79 -15.93
C GLN A 361 17.30 18.07 -16.64
N VAL A 362 17.19 16.74 -16.42
CA VAL A 362 16.16 15.92 -17.07
C VAL A 362 14.77 16.35 -16.63
N MET A 363 14.54 16.51 -15.32
CA MET A 363 13.20 16.88 -14.84
C MET A 363 12.84 18.33 -15.17
N GLY A 364 13.80 19.25 -15.12
CA GLY A 364 13.61 20.63 -15.55
C GLY A 364 13.28 20.74 -17.06
N PHE A 365 13.91 19.90 -17.89
CA PHE A 365 13.58 19.81 -19.32
C PHE A 365 12.16 19.27 -19.52
N ILE A 366 11.77 18.20 -18.83
CA ILE A 366 10.42 17.63 -18.91
C ILE A 366 9.38 18.65 -18.49
N GLN A 367 9.60 19.38 -17.39
CA GLN A 367 8.69 20.44 -16.93
C GLN A 367 8.57 21.55 -17.98
N THR A 368 9.69 22.01 -18.51
CA THR A 368 9.72 23.10 -19.50
C THR A 368 8.97 22.72 -20.77
N GLU A 369 9.25 21.57 -21.36
CA GLU A 369 8.56 21.12 -22.58
C GLU A 369 7.10 20.75 -22.32
N GLY A 370 6.80 20.22 -21.13
CA GLY A 370 5.42 19.95 -20.69
C GLY A 370 4.60 21.22 -20.55
N HIS A 371 5.15 22.26 -19.92
CA HIS A 371 4.50 23.57 -19.80
C HIS A 371 4.25 24.21 -21.19
N LYS A 372 5.25 24.22 -22.08
CA LYS A 372 5.09 24.71 -23.46
C LYS A 372 3.98 23.99 -24.22
N MET A 373 3.93 22.65 -24.11
CA MET A 373 2.84 21.89 -24.75
C MET A 373 1.48 22.24 -24.17
N SER A 374 1.38 22.43 -22.86
CA SER A 374 0.13 22.85 -22.21
C SER A 374 -0.29 24.28 -22.61
N GLU A 375 0.66 25.20 -22.86
CA GLU A 375 0.41 26.52 -23.41
C GLU A 375 -0.13 26.42 -24.84
N GLU A 376 0.46 25.58 -25.68
CA GLU A 376 -0.04 25.33 -27.05
C GLU A 376 -1.44 24.73 -27.06
N LEU A 377 -1.70 23.76 -26.16
CA LEU A 377 -3.05 23.23 -25.99
C LEU A 377 -4.04 24.29 -25.51
N ALA A 378 -3.62 25.22 -24.67
CA ALA A 378 -4.47 26.34 -24.26
C ALA A 378 -4.83 27.29 -25.41
N LEU A 379 -3.91 27.55 -26.35
CA LEU A 379 -4.21 28.31 -27.55
C LEU A 379 -5.27 27.65 -28.43
N MET A 380 -5.26 26.30 -28.50
CA MET A 380 -6.20 25.54 -29.34
C MET A 380 -7.54 25.26 -28.65
N ARG A 381 -7.55 25.11 -27.32
CA ARG A 381 -8.68 24.51 -26.55
C ARG A 381 -9.15 25.41 -25.40
N GLY A 382 -8.52 26.58 -25.21
CA GLY A 382 -8.69 27.42 -24.04
C GLY A 382 -7.88 26.94 -22.82
N PRO A 383 -7.58 27.83 -21.89
CA PRO A 383 -6.90 27.50 -20.65
C PRO A 383 -7.79 26.63 -19.74
N PHE A 384 -7.22 26.10 -18.64
CA PHE A 384 -8.06 25.46 -17.63
C PHE A 384 -9.06 26.47 -17.04
N PRO A 385 -10.33 26.08 -16.75
CA PRO A 385 -11.41 27.02 -16.38
C PRO A 385 -11.11 27.91 -15.17
N ARG A 386 -10.31 27.43 -14.21
CA ARG A 386 -9.89 28.20 -13.01
C ARG A 386 -8.56 28.94 -13.21
N TRP A 387 -8.27 29.35 -14.45
CA TRP A 387 -7.03 30.09 -14.79
C TRP A 387 -6.99 31.48 -14.12
N GLU A 388 -8.09 32.24 -14.22
CA GLU A 388 -8.17 33.55 -13.63
C GLU A 388 -8.04 33.50 -12.10
N GLY A 389 -7.16 34.33 -11.55
CA GLY A 389 -6.82 34.38 -10.14
C GLY A 389 -5.86 33.28 -9.68
N SER A 390 -5.54 32.29 -10.53
CA SER A 390 -4.51 31.28 -10.21
C SER A 390 -3.12 31.94 -10.07
N ARG A 391 -2.23 31.29 -9.35
CA ARG A 391 -0.85 31.79 -9.14
C ARG A 391 -0.13 32.10 -10.46
N PRO A 392 -0.08 31.22 -11.47
CA PRO A 392 0.58 31.56 -12.74
C PRO A 392 -0.08 32.72 -13.50
N HIS A 393 -1.40 32.91 -13.36
CA HIS A 393 -2.08 34.10 -13.90
C HIS A 393 -1.64 35.38 -13.16
N ALA A 394 -1.61 35.33 -11.83
CA ALA A 394 -1.14 36.46 -11.01
C ALA A 394 0.34 36.80 -11.28
N ASP A 395 1.16 35.80 -11.58
CA ASP A 395 2.57 35.95 -11.95
C ASP A 395 2.79 36.41 -13.41
N GLY A 396 1.72 36.66 -14.17
CA GLY A 396 1.80 37.12 -15.58
C GLY A 396 2.33 36.04 -16.54
N LYS A 397 2.20 34.77 -16.22
CA LYS A 397 2.59 33.63 -17.09
C LYS A 397 1.61 33.47 -18.26
N ALA A 398 2.06 32.80 -19.32
CA ALA A 398 1.19 32.42 -20.42
C ALA A 398 0.07 31.47 -19.99
N PRO A 399 -1.15 31.61 -20.53
CA PRO A 399 -2.24 30.69 -20.22
C PRO A 399 -1.90 29.24 -20.55
N ARG A 400 -2.21 28.31 -19.62
CA ARG A 400 -1.97 26.87 -19.78
C ARG A 400 -3.28 26.10 -19.79
N ARG A 401 -3.29 24.95 -20.48
CA ARG A 401 -4.43 24.04 -20.53
C ARG A 401 -4.60 23.25 -19.22
N ASN A 402 -3.51 23.01 -18.49
CA ASN A 402 -3.44 22.19 -17.30
C ASN A 402 -2.89 22.99 -16.12
N ALA A 403 -3.53 22.92 -14.95
CA ALA A 403 -3.06 23.66 -13.78
C ALA A 403 -1.72 23.11 -13.25
N THR A 404 -1.55 21.78 -13.23
CA THR A 404 -0.28 21.10 -12.96
C THR A 404 -0.01 20.07 -14.04
N ILE A 405 1.26 19.75 -14.30
CA ILE A 405 1.68 18.88 -15.38
C ILE A 405 2.56 17.74 -14.85
N THR A 406 3.54 18.05 -14.01
CA THR A 406 4.58 17.08 -13.62
C THR A 406 4.35 16.50 -12.22
N THR A 407 4.70 15.20 -12.07
CA THR A 407 4.67 14.44 -10.82
C THR A 407 5.67 13.28 -10.89
N ILE A 408 6.10 12.74 -9.76
CA ILE A 408 6.85 11.47 -9.76
C ILE A 408 6.02 10.42 -9.02
N ALA A 409 5.46 9.48 -9.80
CA ALA A 409 4.69 8.36 -9.30
C ALA A 409 5.60 7.12 -9.06
N PRO A 410 5.17 6.13 -8.22
CA PRO A 410 5.97 4.94 -7.94
C PRO A 410 6.19 4.02 -9.15
N THR A 411 5.29 4.03 -10.14
CA THR A 411 5.30 3.25 -11.40
C THR A 411 5.42 1.72 -11.24
N GLY A 412 5.18 1.15 -10.06
CA GLY A 412 5.49 -0.24 -9.72
C GLY A 412 4.98 -1.32 -10.70
N THR A 413 3.89 -1.08 -11.42
CA THR A 413 3.36 -2.03 -12.41
C THR A 413 3.70 -1.63 -13.85
N ILE A 414 3.61 -0.34 -14.17
CA ILE A 414 3.86 0.13 -15.54
C ILE A 414 5.33 0.06 -15.92
N SER A 415 6.25 0.18 -14.95
CA SER A 415 7.68 -0.03 -15.18
C SER A 415 8.00 -1.48 -15.57
N ILE A 416 7.31 -2.46 -14.95
CA ILE A 416 7.46 -3.88 -15.35
C ILE A 416 6.95 -4.12 -16.78
N ILE A 417 5.89 -3.40 -17.21
CA ILE A 417 5.39 -3.50 -18.60
C ILE A 417 6.41 -2.90 -19.57
N ALA A 418 7.04 -1.81 -19.18
CA ALA A 418 8.02 -1.08 -20.00
C ALA A 418 9.46 -1.62 -19.88
N ASP A 419 9.68 -2.68 -19.10
CA ASP A 419 11.00 -3.26 -18.80
C ASP A 419 12.00 -2.21 -18.29
N ALA A 420 11.60 -1.47 -17.26
CA ALA A 420 12.37 -0.37 -16.69
C ALA A 420 12.32 -0.38 -15.16
N SER A 421 13.26 0.29 -14.52
CA SER A 421 13.25 0.57 -13.09
C SER A 421 12.08 1.47 -12.69
N GLY A 422 11.57 1.31 -11.45
CA GLY A 422 10.41 2.06 -10.98
C GLY A 422 10.74 3.51 -10.63
N GLY A 423 9.97 4.45 -11.20
CA GLY A 423 10.08 5.87 -10.88
C GLY A 423 11.51 6.39 -10.93
N ILE A 424 11.89 7.03 -9.83
CA ILE A 424 13.26 7.51 -9.60
C ILE A 424 13.99 6.67 -8.54
N GLU A 425 13.46 5.48 -8.22
CA GLU A 425 14.10 4.60 -7.25
C GLU A 425 15.37 3.98 -7.82
N PRO A 426 16.41 3.77 -7.01
CA PRO A 426 17.50 2.89 -7.39
C PRO A 426 16.99 1.46 -7.54
N VAL A 427 17.67 0.64 -8.29
CA VAL A 427 17.33 -0.78 -8.43
C VAL A 427 17.42 -1.47 -7.07
N PHE A 428 16.41 -2.23 -6.70
CA PHE A 428 16.38 -2.89 -5.39
C PHE A 428 17.47 -3.95 -5.24
N ALA A 429 17.65 -4.76 -6.28
CA ALA A 429 18.71 -5.78 -6.35
C ALA A 429 19.11 -6.02 -7.81
N LEU A 430 20.38 -6.36 -8.05
CA LEU A 430 20.91 -6.68 -9.39
C LEU A 430 20.52 -8.08 -9.87
N ALA A 431 19.99 -8.92 -9.01
CA ALA A 431 19.50 -10.23 -9.38
C ALA A 431 18.31 -10.66 -8.51
N PHE A 432 17.42 -11.44 -9.11
CA PHE A 432 16.26 -12.02 -8.44
C PHE A 432 16.23 -13.53 -8.69
N VAL A 433 15.84 -14.28 -7.67
CA VAL A 433 15.55 -15.71 -7.84
C VAL A 433 14.07 -15.87 -8.09
N ARG A 434 13.71 -16.35 -9.27
CA ARG A 434 12.33 -16.73 -9.60
C ARG A 434 12.15 -18.22 -9.41
N ASN A 435 11.25 -18.61 -8.54
CA ASN A 435 10.78 -19.98 -8.42
C ASN A 435 9.65 -20.21 -9.45
N GLN A 436 9.94 -20.81 -10.58
CA GLN A 436 8.96 -21.11 -11.62
C GLN A 436 8.97 -22.61 -11.97
N ALA A 437 7.83 -23.27 -11.84
CA ALA A 437 7.63 -24.68 -12.16
C ALA A 437 8.62 -25.65 -11.46
N GLY A 438 9.02 -25.36 -10.21
CA GLY A 438 9.95 -26.22 -9.45
C GLY A 438 11.43 -26.03 -9.79
N MET A 439 11.76 -25.10 -10.68
CA MET A 439 13.14 -24.69 -10.98
C MET A 439 13.41 -23.28 -10.44
N GLN A 440 14.55 -23.11 -9.78
CA GLN A 440 15.09 -21.81 -9.44
C GLN A 440 15.82 -21.24 -10.66
N MET A 441 15.31 -20.13 -11.18
CA MET A 441 15.97 -19.37 -12.24
C MET A 441 16.49 -18.07 -11.66
N THR A 442 17.78 -17.83 -11.81
CA THR A 442 18.40 -16.57 -11.45
C THR A 442 18.28 -15.59 -12.62
N ASP A 443 17.59 -14.50 -12.40
CA ASP A 443 17.45 -13.41 -13.36
C ASP A 443 18.34 -12.26 -12.93
N VAL A 444 19.41 -12.01 -13.65
CA VAL A 444 20.39 -10.92 -13.39
C VAL A 444 20.05 -9.74 -14.27
N ASN A 445 20.21 -8.52 -13.74
CA ASN A 445 20.01 -7.27 -14.48
C ASN A 445 20.79 -7.30 -15.80
N GLY A 446 20.06 -7.15 -16.92
CA GLY A 446 20.62 -7.28 -18.27
C GLY A 446 21.76 -6.29 -18.53
N ARG A 447 21.61 -5.01 -18.13
CA ARG A 447 22.64 -3.97 -18.28
C ARG A 447 23.91 -4.30 -17.51
N PHE A 448 23.77 -4.83 -16.30
CA PHE A 448 24.94 -5.29 -15.54
C PHE A 448 25.66 -6.45 -16.26
N ALA A 449 24.91 -7.45 -16.72
CA ALA A 449 25.48 -8.61 -17.41
C ALA A 449 26.15 -8.21 -18.73
N GLU A 450 25.56 -7.28 -19.49
CA GLU A 450 26.16 -6.75 -20.74
C GLU A 450 27.41 -5.94 -20.47
N THR A 451 27.40 -5.07 -19.47
CA THR A 451 28.55 -4.30 -19.03
C THR A 451 29.68 -5.24 -18.59
N ALA A 452 29.38 -6.27 -17.80
CA ALA A 452 30.36 -7.23 -17.36
C ALA A 452 31.02 -7.96 -18.53
N ARG A 453 30.25 -8.30 -19.59
CA ARG A 453 30.80 -8.89 -20.82
C ARG A 453 31.66 -7.90 -21.61
N ARG A 454 31.18 -6.66 -21.79
CA ARG A 454 31.88 -5.60 -22.50
C ARG A 454 33.26 -5.29 -21.84
N GLU A 455 33.26 -5.21 -20.53
CA GLU A 455 34.43 -4.85 -19.71
C GLU A 455 35.31 -6.06 -19.34
N GLY A 456 34.90 -7.27 -19.69
CA GLY A 456 35.72 -8.49 -19.55
C GLY A 456 35.76 -9.11 -18.15
N PHE A 457 34.85 -8.74 -17.23
CA PHE A 457 34.78 -9.35 -15.88
C PHE A 457 33.59 -10.31 -15.70
N TYR A 458 32.86 -10.65 -16.77
CA TYR A 458 31.77 -11.61 -16.70
C TYR A 458 32.24 -13.03 -16.38
N SER A 459 31.61 -13.66 -15.40
CA SER A 459 31.70 -15.11 -15.17
C SER A 459 30.39 -15.63 -14.55
N GLU A 460 30.09 -16.91 -14.80
CA GLU A 460 28.90 -17.56 -14.20
C GLU A 460 28.95 -17.56 -12.66
N ASP A 461 30.16 -17.70 -12.09
CA ASP A 461 30.34 -17.68 -10.64
C ASP A 461 30.10 -16.29 -10.05
N LEU A 462 30.50 -15.23 -10.76
CA LEU A 462 30.19 -13.86 -10.38
C LEU A 462 28.65 -13.64 -10.42
N MET A 463 27.96 -14.10 -11.46
CA MET A 463 26.48 -13.97 -11.55
C MET A 463 25.79 -14.70 -10.42
N LYS A 464 26.26 -15.88 -10.01
CA LYS A 464 25.74 -16.60 -8.83
C LYS A 464 26.00 -15.84 -7.53
N LYS A 465 27.20 -15.25 -7.36
CA LYS A 465 27.50 -14.42 -6.17
C LYS A 465 26.59 -13.19 -6.07
N ILE A 466 26.35 -12.52 -7.20
CA ILE A 466 25.44 -11.38 -7.27
C ILE A 466 23.99 -11.81 -6.96
N ALA A 467 23.56 -12.95 -7.48
CA ALA A 467 22.23 -13.50 -7.19
C ALA A 467 22.03 -13.78 -5.69
N ALA A 468 23.04 -14.30 -5.03
CA ALA A 468 23.00 -14.58 -3.60
C ALA A 468 23.05 -13.32 -2.72
N ARG A 469 23.77 -12.26 -3.17
CA ARG A 469 23.96 -11.02 -2.40
C ARG A 469 23.01 -9.90 -2.77
N GLY A 470 22.46 -9.91 -3.99
CA GLY A 470 21.64 -8.85 -4.56
C GLY A 470 22.43 -7.62 -5.05
N THR A 471 23.71 -7.49 -4.71
CA THR A 471 24.54 -6.32 -5.01
C THR A 471 25.92 -6.72 -5.53
N ALA A 472 26.52 -5.82 -6.33
CA ALA A 472 27.90 -5.92 -6.79
C ALA A 472 28.90 -5.28 -5.80
N ARG A 473 28.43 -4.49 -4.84
CA ARG A 473 29.30 -3.76 -3.90
C ARG A 473 30.09 -4.73 -3.00
N GLY A 474 31.41 -4.50 -2.91
CA GLY A 474 32.31 -5.32 -2.11
C GLY A 474 32.70 -6.66 -2.75
N LEU A 475 32.44 -6.90 -4.05
CA LEU A 475 32.92 -8.03 -4.81
C LEU A 475 34.22 -7.63 -5.54
N SER A 476 35.32 -8.26 -5.20
CA SER A 476 36.64 -7.97 -5.76
C SER A 476 36.76 -8.24 -7.26
N GLU A 477 35.90 -9.10 -7.79
CA GLU A 477 35.81 -9.44 -9.22
C GLU A 477 35.17 -8.32 -10.06
N VAL A 478 34.46 -7.39 -9.42
CA VAL A 478 33.84 -6.25 -10.08
C VAL A 478 34.73 -5.01 -9.90
N PRO A 479 35.17 -4.34 -10.98
CA PRO A 479 35.93 -3.10 -10.85
C PRO A 479 35.17 -2.02 -10.05
N GLU A 480 35.92 -1.24 -9.27
CA GLU A 480 35.32 -0.25 -8.32
C GLU A 480 34.37 0.73 -9.00
N LYS A 481 34.67 1.19 -10.22
CA LYS A 481 33.77 2.01 -11.03
C LYS A 481 32.39 1.39 -11.14
N TRP A 482 32.32 0.11 -11.51
CA TRP A 482 31.07 -0.59 -11.76
C TRP A 482 30.35 -0.99 -10.47
N GLN A 483 31.08 -1.19 -9.36
CA GLN A 483 30.46 -1.35 -8.05
C GLN A 483 29.69 -0.08 -7.62
N LYS A 484 30.19 1.11 -7.99
CA LYS A 484 29.53 2.40 -7.71
C LYS A 484 28.36 2.65 -8.66
N VAL A 485 28.54 2.42 -9.96
CA VAL A 485 27.48 2.63 -10.97
C VAL A 485 26.28 1.72 -10.70
N PHE A 486 26.52 0.43 -10.45
CA PHE A 486 25.47 -0.56 -10.20
C PHE A 486 25.10 -0.69 -8.71
N ALA A 487 25.18 0.41 -7.96
CA ALA A 487 24.70 0.44 -6.59
C ALA A 487 23.20 0.16 -6.50
N THR A 488 22.81 -0.60 -5.49
CA THR A 488 21.41 -0.96 -5.21
C THR A 488 20.81 -0.08 -4.10
N ALA A 489 19.51 -0.17 -3.87
CA ALA A 489 18.81 0.65 -2.89
C ALA A 489 19.40 0.58 -1.46
N HIS A 490 19.96 -0.57 -1.08
CA HIS A 490 20.61 -0.78 0.21
C HIS A 490 22.07 -0.32 0.26
N ASP A 491 22.70 -0.12 -0.89
CA ASP A 491 24.06 0.40 -0.99
C ASP A 491 24.12 1.94 -0.87
N ILE A 492 22.98 2.62 -1.10
CA ILE A 492 22.87 4.07 -1.16
C ILE A 492 22.48 4.59 0.23
N THR A 493 23.17 5.62 0.71
CA THR A 493 22.86 6.20 2.02
C THR A 493 21.53 6.98 1.99
N PRO A 494 20.82 7.07 3.13
CA PRO A 494 19.57 7.81 3.22
C PRO A 494 19.65 9.27 2.76
N GLU A 495 20.78 9.92 2.99
CA GLU A 495 21.05 11.27 2.51
C GLU A 495 20.91 11.38 0.98
N TRP A 496 21.51 10.46 0.21
CA TRP A 496 21.43 10.49 -1.25
C TRP A 496 20.02 10.18 -1.78
N HIS A 497 19.24 9.36 -1.06
CA HIS A 497 17.84 9.18 -1.38
C HIS A 497 17.07 10.51 -1.34
N ILE A 498 17.31 11.33 -0.30
CA ILE A 498 16.64 12.64 -0.15
C ILE A 498 17.17 13.67 -1.13
N ARG A 499 18.49 13.72 -1.37
CA ARG A 499 19.08 14.64 -2.37
C ARG A 499 18.52 14.37 -3.77
N MET A 500 18.38 13.11 -4.15
CA MET A 500 17.77 12.72 -5.41
C MET A 500 16.29 13.11 -5.47
N GLN A 501 15.52 12.87 -4.40
CA GLN A 501 14.13 13.30 -4.31
C GLN A 501 13.98 14.81 -4.46
N ALA A 502 14.83 15.58 -3.80
CA ALA A 502 14.83 17.03 -3.86
C ALA A 502 15.19 17.55 -5.27
N ALA A 503 16.14 16.90 -5.94
CA ALA A 503 16.52 17.26 -7.31
C ALA A 503 15.33 17.13 -8.27
N PHE A 504 14.59 16.02 -8.19
CA PHE A 504 13.37 15.83 -8.98
C PHE A 504 12.24 16.78 -8.56
N GLN A 505 12.11 17.09 -7.25
CA GLN A 505 11.05 18.00 -6.77
C GLN A 505 11.18 19.41 -7.36
N LYS A 506 12.39 19.90 -7.66
CA LYS A 506 12.61 21.21 -8.30
C LYS A 506 11.91 21.36 -9.65
N GLY A 507 11.82 20.27 -10.44
CA GLY A 507 11.13 20.23 -11.74
C GLY A 507 9.73 19.62 -11.67
N THR A 508 9.13 19.47 -10.48
CA THR A 508 7.84 18.79 -10.28
C THR A 508 6.80 19.76 -9.74
N ASP A 509 5.71 19.96 -10.49
CA ASP A 509 4.60 20.83 -10.06
C ASP A 509 3.86 20.23 -8.86
N ASN A 510 3.53 18.93 -8.89
CA ASN A 510 2.88 18.22 -7.80
C ASN A 510 3.91 17.76 -6.74
N ALA A 511 3.95 16.49 -6.39
CA ALA A 511 4.92 15.96 -5.43
C ALA A 511 5.68 14.75 -5.99
N VAL A 512 6.64 14.28 -5.22
CA VAL A 512 7.51 13.17 -5.56
C VAL A 512 7.25 12.01 -4.60
N SER A 513 6.83 10.86 -5.14
CA SER A 513 6.78 9.61 -4.41
C SER A 513 8.13 8.91 -4.49
N LYS A 514 8.82 8.87 -3.37
CA LYS A 514 10.09 8.15 -3.23
C LYS A 514 10.24 7.58 -1.83
N THR A 515 10.72 6.35 -1.76
CA THR A 515 11.07 5.70 -0.50
C THR A 515 12.52 6.03 -0.13
N CYS A 516 12.73 6.55 1.08
CA CYS A 516 14.04 6.60 1.68
C CYS A 516 14.30 5.29 2.42
N ASN A 517 15.18 4.44 1.86
CA ASN A 517 15.49 3.14 2.43
C ASN A 517 16.57 3.25 3.50
N PHE A 518 16.35 2.55 4.61
CA PHE A 518 17.29 2.47 5.71
C PHE A 518 17.71 1.02 5.96
N PRO A 519 18.97 0.78 6.30
CA PRO A 519 19.40 -0.52 6.77
C PRO A 519 18.77 -0.86 8.11
N ARG A 520 18.81 -2.13 8.49
CA ARG A 520 18.17 -2.64 9.72
C ARG A 520 18.75 -1.99 10.98
N GLU A 521 20.03 -1.64 10.96
CA GLU A 521 20.80 -1.05 12.05
C GLU A 521 20.52 0.46 12.25
N ALA A 522 19.80 1.07 11.31
CA ALA A 522 19.50 2.51 11.40
C ALA A 522 18.77 2.84 12.70
N THR A 523 19.13 3.98 13.26
CA THR A 523 18.61 4.50 14.52
C THR A 523 17.47 5.50 14.28
N PRO A 524 16.65 5.84 15.30
CA PRO A 524 15.71 6.94 15.19
C PRO A 524 16.38 8.28 14.81
N SER A 525 17.62 8.52 15.24
CA SER A 525 18.37 9.74 14.89
C SER A 525 18.60 9.86 13.38
N ASP A 526 18.86 8.74 12.69
CA ASP A 526 19.06 8.74 11.24
C ASP A 526 17.78 9.13 10.51
N ILE A 527 16.61 8.69 11.00
CA ILE A 527 15.30 9.11 10.48
C ILE A 527 15.07 10.61 10.72
N GLU A 528 15.41 11.09 11.92
CA GLU A 528 15.29 12.51 12.25
C GLU A 528 16.11 13.39 11.30
N GLU A 529 17.37 13.01 11.05
CA GLU A 529 18.26 13.74 10.14
C GLU A 529 17.69 13.82 8.71
N VAL A 530 17.14 12.72 8.21
CA VAL A 530 16.51 12.64 6.90
C VAL A 530 15.26 13.54 6.82
N TYR A 531 14.41 13.56 7.84
CA TYR A 531 13.24 14.42 7.87
C TYR A 531 13.63 15.91 7.89
N ARG A 532 14.64 16.28 8.68
CA ARG A 532 15.19 17.65 8.70
C ARG A 532 15.86 18.02 7.38
N LEU A 533 16.59 17.09 6.75
CA LEU A 533 17.22 17.31 5.46
C LEU A 533 16.17 17.55 4.37
N ALA A 534 15.13 16.72 4.32
CA ALA A 534 14.03 16.87 3.36
C ALA A 534 13.31 18.22 3.51
N TYR A 535 13.08 18.67 4.74
CA TYR A 535 12.56 20.00 5.01
C TYR A 535 13.49 21.09 4.47
N ARG A 536 14.80 21.02 4.73
CA ARG A 536 15.78 22.01 4.24
C ARG A 536 15.93 22.02 2.71
N LEU A 537 15.67 20.89 2.05
CA LEU A 537 15.78 20.75 0.60
C LEU A 537 14.45 20.93 -0.15
N ASP A 538 13.45 21.52 0.50
CA ASP A 538 12.14 21.84 -0.08
C ASP A 538 11.35 20.67 -0.66
N CYS A 539 11.55 19.45 -0.12
CA CYS A 539 10.67 18.33 -0.42
C CYS A 539 9.24 18.61 0.10
N LYS A 540 8.24 18.09 -0.60
CA LYS A 540 6.81 18.22 -0.21
C LYS A 540 6.33 17.11 0.73
N GLY A 541 7.08 16.04 0.88
CA GLY A 541 6.79 14.94 1.79
C GLY A 541 7.91 13.92 1.79
N VAL A 542 7.89 12.99 2.74
CA VAL A 542 8.87 11.91 2.87
C VAL A 542 8.22 10.64 3.35
N THR A 543 8.57 9.53 2.72
CA THR A 543 8.27 8.17 3.16
C THR A 543 9.56 7.45 3.48
N VAL A 544 9.64 6.84 4.65
CA VAL A 544 10.80 6.06 5.08
C VAL A 544 10.46 4.58 5.15
N TYR A 545 11.44 3.74 4.88
CA TYR A 545 11.34 2.30 5.04
C TYR A 545 12.64 1.76 5.63
N ARG A 546 12.57 1.19 6.84
CA ARG A 546 13.70 0.51 7.46
C ARG A 546 13.56 -1.00 7.25
N ASP A 547 14.64 -1.65 6.84
CA ASP A 547 14.67 -3.10 6.67
C ASP A 547 14.25 -3.82 7.97
N GLY A 548 13.34 -4.79 7.86
CA GLY A 548 12.78 -5.51 8.99
C GLY A 548 11.75 -4.75 9.85
N SER A 549 11.30 -3.55 9.45
CA SER A 549 10.24 -2.80 10.16
C SER A 549 8.83 -3.32 9.93
N ARG A 550 8.62 -4.17 8.92
CA ARG A 550 7.33 -4.81 8.63
C ARG A 550 7.48 -6.31 8.42
N GLU A 551 6.55 -7.10 8.95
CA GLU A 551 6.39 -8.51 8.59
C GLU A 551 5.89 -8.62 7.14
N GLY A 552 6.50 -9.48 6.33
CA GLY A 552 6.11 -9.70 4.93
C GLY A 552 6.67 -8.69 3.93
N GLN A 553 7.98 -8.66 3.78
CA GLN A 553 8.65 -7.89 2.71
C GLN A 553 8.25 -8.37 1.32
N VAL A 554 7.83 -7.45 0.45
CA VAL A 554 7.40 -7.77 -0.93
C VAL A 554 8.60 -8.15 -1.82
N LEU A 555 9.81 -7.65 -1.48
CA LEU A 555 11.06 -7.93 -2.17
C LEU A 555 12.12 -8.38 -1.15
N SER A 556 12.70 -9.55 -1.34
CA SER A 556 13.81 -10.06 -0.52
C SER A 556 14.92 -10.56 -1.42
N VAL A 557 16.17 -10.32 -1.01
CA VAL A 557 17.37 -10.92 -1.60
C VAL A 557 17.67 -12.19 -0.83
N GLU A 558 17.92 -13.30 -1.53
CA GLU A 558 18.34 -14.54 -0.89
C GLU A 558 19.68 -14.31 -0.17
N GLY A 559 19.67 -14.36 1.19
CA GLY A 559 20.89 -14.21 2.01
C GLY A 559 20.93 -13.04 2.98
N THR A 560 20.11 -11.99 2.84
CA THR A 560 20.00 -10.89 3.82
C THR A 560 18.91 -11.15 4.87
N HIS A 561 17.96 -12.02 4.57
CA HIS A 561 17.23 -12.80 5.54
C HIS A 561 17.68 -14.25 5.37
N SER A 562 18.43 -14.75 6.32
CA SER A 562 17.95 -15.93 6.98
C SER A 562 16.57 -15.52 7.55
N ALA A 563 15.52 -15.47 6.72
CA ALA A 563 14.37 -16.23 7.10
C ALA A 563 15.04 -17.45 7.73
N PRO A 564 14.79 -17.77 9.04
CA PRO A 564 15.19 -19.08 9.45
C PRO A 564 14.71 -19.87 8.25
N LYS A 565 15.64 -20.57 7.54
CA LYS A 565 15.22 -21.62 6.68
C LYS A 565 14.20 -22.26 7.57
N VAL A 566 12.93 -22.00 7.34
CA VAL A 566 11.99 -23.02 7.59
C VAL A 566 12.50 -24.08 6.64
N SER A 567 13.58 -24.72 7.06
CA SER A 567 13.67 -26.12 6.80
C SER A 567 12.26 -26.53 7.17
N HIS A 568 11.52 -27.02 6.21
CA HIS A 568 10.49 -28.00 6.49
C HIS A 568 11.21 -29.23 7.10
N ALA A 569 12.14 -29.01 8.00
CA ALA A 569 12.41 -29.82 9.13
C ALA A 569 11.21 -29.53 10.01
N VAL A 570 10.15 -30.23 9.73
CA VAL A 570 9.25 -30.77 10.73
C VAL A 570 10.15 -30.98 11.95
N PRO A 571 9.90 -30.34 13.11
CA PRO A 571 10.61 -30.63 14.34
C PRO A 571 10.75 -32.14 14.36
N GLY A 572 12.00 -32.65 14.46
CA GLY A 572 12.23 -34.07 14.21
C GLY A 572 11.22 -34.85 15.01
N HIS A 573 10.84 -36.01 14.52
CA HIS A 573 9.82 -36.94 15.07
C HIS A 573 9.77 -37.00 16.60
N ASP A 574 10.86 -36.67 17.28
CA ASP A 574 11.01 -36.63 18.73
C ASP A 574 10.43 -35.36 19.42
N GLU A 575 10.28 -34.21 18.75
CA GLU A 575 9.75 -32.98 19.39
C GLU A 575 8.23 -32.92 19.36
N ALA A 576 7.60 -33.38 18.28
CA ALA A 576 6.14 -33.31 18.15
C ALA A 576 5.42 -34.46 18.90
N THR A 577 6.15 -35.54 19.27
CA THR A 577 5.62 -36.67 20.05
C THR A 577 5.98 -36.59 21.53
N LYS A 578 6.91 -35.72 21.95
CA LYS A 578 7.11 -35.41 23.36
C LYS A 578 5.84 -34.81 23.94
N ARG A 579 5.27 -35.38 24.96
CA ARG A 579 4.28 -34.74 25.83
C ARG A 579 4.93 -33.45 26.35
N LEU A 580 4.48 -32.30 25.84
CA LEU A 580 4.89 -31.03 26.40
C LEU A 580 4.54 -30.97 27.88
N SER A 581 5.46 -30.49 28.70
CA SER A 581 5.15 -30.16 30.09
C SER A 581 4.24 -28.94 30.07
N TRP A 582 3.29 -28.85 31.01
CA TRP A 582 2.43 -27.68 31.10
C TRP A 582 3.29 -26.43 31.36
N GLY A 583 3.04 -25.36 30.60
CA GLY A 583 3.87 -24.13 30.58
C GLY A 583 4.81 -24.04 29.40
N GLU A 584 5.11 -25.13 28.68
CA GLU A 584 5.83 -25.10 27.41
C GLU A 584 4.83 -24.87 26.28
N ARG A 585 5.04 -23.81 25.48
CA ARG A 585 4.17 -23.44 24.34
C ARG A 585 4.83 -23.78 23.02
N LEU A 586 4.12 -24.49 22.16
CA LEU A 586 4.56 -24.67 20.76
C LEU A 586 4.58 -23.32 20.05
N LYS A 587 5.68 -22.99 19.37
CA LYS A 587 5.75 -21.81 18.53
C LYS A 587 4.81 -21.97 17.35
N ARG A 588 3.99 -20.95 17.09
CA ARG A 588 3.10 -20.91 15.95
C ARG A 588 3.91 -20.81 14.66
N PRO A 589 3.75 -21.72 13.66
CA PRO A 589 4.27 -21.54 12.32
C PRO A 589 3.61 -20.35 11.62
N GLU A 590 4.31 -19.72 10.68
CA GLU A 590 3.75 -18.63 9.88
C GLU A 590 2.55 -19.06 9.06
N ASP A 591 2.61 -20.28 8.47
CA ASP A 591 1.53 -20.86 7.67
C ASP A 591 1.03 -22.16 8.31
N LEU A 592 -0.20 -22.13 8.79
CA LEU A 592 -0.91 -23.30 9.25
C LEU A 592 -2.05 -23.65 8.28
N PRO A 593 -2.05 -24.86 7.69
CA PRO A 593 -3.20 -25.28 6.91
C PRO A 593 -4.43 -25.39 7.83
N GLY A 594 -5.54 -24.81 7.39
CA GLY A 594 -6.78 -24.75 8.15
C GLY A 594 -8.00 -25.16 7.35
N ILE A 595 -9.05 -25.55 8.07
CA ILE A 595 -10.38 -25.82 7.50
C ILE A 595 -11.37 -24.87 8.14
N THR A 596 -12.11 -24.11 7.32
CA THR A 596 -13.17 -23.21 7.77
C THR A 596 -14.53 -23.86 7.50
N LYS A 597 -15.36 -23.97 8.52
CA LYS A 597 -16.74 -24.45 8.41
C LYS A 597 -17.73 -23.32 8.70
N LYS A 598 -18.74 -23.18 7.84
CA LYS A 598 -19.89 -22.32 8.07
C LYS A 598 -20.93 -23.07 8.92
N ILE A 599 -21.36 -22.47 10.01
CA ILE A 599 -22.28 -23.09 10.97
C ILE A 599 -23.52 -22.19 11.07
N ALA A 600 -24.69 -22.78 10.93
CA ALA A 600 -25.96 -22.07 11.12
C ALA A 600 -26.16 -21.72 12.60
N TRP A 601 -26.59 -20.48 12.84
CA TRP A 601 -26.84 -19.90 14.14
C TRP A 601 -28.18 -19.15 14.12
N GLU A 602 -28.83 -19.00 15.25
CA GLU A 602 -30.16 -18.36 15.35
C GLU A 602 -30.19 -16.93 14.78
N GLU A 603 -29.06 -16.20 14.86
CA GLU A 603 -28.88 -14.84 14.38
C GLU A 603 -28.17 -14.77 13.01
N GLY A 604 -28.01 -15.90 12.27
CA GLY A 604 -27.34 -15.98 10.99
C GLY A 604 -26.35 -17.14 10.88
N HIS A 605 -25.10 -16.83 10.55
CA HIS A 605 -24.04 -17.83 10.40
C HIS A 605 -22.78 -17.38 11.13
N ILE A 606 -22.11 -18.35 11.79
CA ILE A 606 -20.75 -18.17 12.29
C ILE A 606 -19.78 -19.03 11.50
N TYR A 607 -18.52 -18.62 11.46
CA TYR A 607 -17.46 -19.37 10.81
C TYR A 607 -16.49 -19.89 11.87
N LEU A 608 -16.28 -21.19 11.91
CA LEU A 608 -15.28 -21.84 12.75
C LEU A 608 -14.10 -22.25 11.88
N THR A 609 -12.93 -21.70 12.15
CA THR A 609 -11.68 -22.06 11.48
C THR A 609 -10.79 -22.85 12.44
N MET A 610 -10.36 -24.04 12.04
CA MET A 610 -9.41 -24.85 12.79
C MET A 610 -8.13 -25.02 11.96
N ASN A 611 -7.02 -24.58 12.49
CA ASN A 611 -5.69 -24.73 11.90
C ASN A 611 -4.99 -25.96 12.49
N TYR A 612 -4.16 -26.62 11.67
CA TYR A 612 -3.53 -27.91 12.01
C TYR A 612 -2.03 -27.86 11.76
N TYR A 613 -1.27 -28.53 12.63
CA TYR A 613 0.04 -29.06 12.28
C TYR A 613 -0.12 -30.27 11.37
N GLN A 614 0.67 -30.33 10.30
CA GLN A 614 0.77 -31.52 9.45
C GLN A 614 2.05 -32.27 9.78
N LEU A 615 1.93 -33.51 10.24
CA LEU A 615 3.03 -34.42 10.43
C LEU A 615 3.05 -35.45 9.29
N GLU A 616 4.24 -35.68 8.70
CA GLU A 616 4.45 -36.78 7.76
C GLU A 616 4.88 -38.00 8.57
N GLU A 617 4.05 -39.04 8.60
CA GLU A 617 4.36 -40.34 9.19
C GLU A 617 4.48 -41.37 8.06
N ASP A 618 5.20 -42.50 8.29
CA ASP A 618 5.40 -43.58 7.30
C ASP A 618 4.09 -44.20 6.76
N ARG A 619 2.95 -43.90 7.35
CA ARG A 619 1.60 -44.36 6.94
C ARG A 619 0.67 -43.23 6.44
N GLY A 620 1.18 -42.03 6.19
CA GLY A 620 0.39 -40.91 5.69
C GLY A 620 0.52 -39.62 6.51
N ARG A 621 -0.19 -38.55 6.06
CA ARG A 621 -0.18 -37.26 6.74
C ARG A 621 -1.14 -37.22 7.90
N LYS A 622 -0.66 -36.99 9.11
CA LYS A 622 -1.48 -36.79 10.32
C LYS A 622 -1.64 -35.30 10.58
N ARG A 623 -2.87 -34.85 10.86
CA ARG A 623 -3.21 -33.49 11.23
C ARG A 623 -3.42 -33.40 12.74
N ILE A 624 -2.68 -32.51 13.40
CA ILE A 624 -2.85 -32.21 14.83
C ILE A 624 -3.45 -30.80 14.93
N PRO A 625 -4.63 -30.62 15.55
CA PRO A 625 -5.22 -29.31 15.76
C PRO A 625 -4.29 -28.42 16.57
N PHE A 626 -4.19 -27.15 16.18
CA PHE A 626 -3.32 -26.17 16.81
C PHE A 626 -4.06 -24.92 17.26
N GLU A 627 -4.97 -24.40 16.43
CA GLU A 627 -5.73 -23.19 16.71
C GLU A 627 -7.18 -23.30 16.24
N ILE A 628 -8.08 -22.66 16.96
CA ILE A 628 -9.48 -22.50 16.56
C ILE A 628 -9.87 -21.04 16.66
N PHE A 629 -10.54 -20.54 15.64
CA PHE A 629 -11.09 -19.20 15.60
C PHE A 629 -12.60 -19.22 15.37
N VAL A 630 -13.32 -18.34 16.04
CA VAL A 630 -14.73 -18.05 15.79
C VAL A 630 -14.85 -16.57 15.45
N ASN A 631 -15.53 -16.23 14.39
CA ASN A 631 -15.80 -14.86 14.00
C ASN A 631 -17.29 -14.52 14.33
N PRO A 632 -17.61 -13.41 15.01
CA PRO A 632 -16.84 -12.20 15.24
C PRO A 632 -15.91 -12.21 16.47
N PRO A 633 -14.98 -11.22 16.57
CA PRO A 633 -14.03 -11.11 17.67
C PRO A 633 -14.68 -10.68 19.00
N ALA A 634 -14.13 -11.15 20.13
CA ALA A 634 -14.56 -10.77 21.47
C ALA A 634 -14.01 -9.40 21.92
N ARG A 635 -14.53 -8.88 23.03
CA ARG A 635 -14.06 -7.64 23.66
C ARG A 635 -12.69 -7.81 24.33
N ASP A 636 -11.99 -6.69 24.55
CA ASP A 636 -10.63 -6.67 25.13
C ASP A 636 -10.53 -7.33 26.52
N ASP A 637 -11.59 -7.27 27.33
CA ASP A 637 -11.68 -7.87 28.66
C ASP A 637 -11.58 -9.41 28.62
N ALA A 638 -12.04 -10.04 27.52
CA ALA A 638 -11.94 -11.47 27.33
C ALA A 638 -10.50 -11.93 27.01
N MET A 639 -9.68 -11.04 26.43
CA MET A 639 -8.25 -11.31 26.18
C MET A 639 -7.44 -11.42 27.46
N SER A 640 -7.64 -10.50 28.40
CA SER A 640 -6.92 -10.47 29.69
C SER A 640 -7.16 -11.75 30.50
N LEU A 641 -8.41 -12.24 30.53
CA LEU A 641 -8.76 -13.45 31.28
C LEU A 641 -8.11 -14.72 30.74
N THR A 642 -7.90 -14.80 29.41
CA THR A 642 -7.33 -16.00 28.77
C THR A 642 -5.80 -16.05 28.84
N GLU A 643 -5.10 -14.91 28.87
CA GLU A 643 -3.64 -14.85 28.97
C GLU A 643 -3.14 -15.23 30.36
N ASP A 644 -3.80 -14.78 31.44
CA ASP A 644 -3.46 -15.12 32.80
C ASP A 644 -3.64 -16.60 33.15
N LEU A 645 -4.55 -17.30 32.45
CA LEU A 645 -4.84 -18.71 32.67
C LEU A 645 -3.91 -19.65 31.90
N ALA A 646 -3.34 -19.20 30.80
CA ALA A 646 -2.44 -20.00 29.96
C ALA A 646 -1.14 -20.42 30.66
N ALA A 647 -0.74 -19.70 31.71
CA ALA A 647 0.52 -19.95 32.43
C ALA A 647 0.41 -20.92 33.62
N ARG A 648 -0.79 -21.48 33.92
CA ARG A 648 -1.02 -22.23 35.16
C ARG A 648 -1.03 -23.74 34.94
N SER A 649 -2.15 -24.43 34.94
CA SER A 649 -2.22 -25.88 34.87
C SER A 649 -3.42 -26.39 34.06
N PRO A 650 -3.46 -27.69 33.65
CA PRO A 650 -4.66 -28.28 33.02
C PRO A 650 -5.92 -28.16 33.88
N GLU A 651 -5.76 -28.17 35.20
CA GLU A 651 -6.90 -28.04 36.12
C GLU A 651 -7.42 -26.59 36.16
N ASP A 652 -6.55 -25.61 36.00
CA ASP A 652 -6.95 -24.20 35.91
C ASP A 652 -7.68 -23.91 34.60
N LEU A 653 -7.27 -24.51 33.49
CA LEU A 653 -8.00 -24.45 32.23
C LEU A 653 -9.40 -25.06 32.39
N ARG A 654 -9.49 -26.20 33.04
CA ARG A 654 -10.77 -26.84 33.36
C ARG A 654 -11.66 -25.98 34.25
N ARG A 655 -11.07 -25.30 35.24
CA ARG A 655 -11.78 -24.38 36.13
C ARG A 655 -12.32 -23.20 35.37
N ALA A 656 -11.50 -22.60 34.49
CA ALA A 656 -11.90 -21.49 33.64
C ALA A 656 -13.08 -21.84 32.72
N TYR A 657 -13.07 -23.05 32.12
CA TYR A 657 -14.23 -23.54 31.35
C TYR A 657 -15.50 -23.65 32.22
N LEU A 658 -15.37 -24.09 33.48
CA LEU A 658 -16.51 -24.23 34.38
C LEU A 658 -17.02 -22.89 34.92
N GLU A 659 -16.14 -21.92 35.15
CA GLU A 659 -16.49 -20.59 35.60
C GLU A 659 -17.20 -19.80 34.48
N LEU A 660 -16.65 -19.85 33.28
CA LEU A 660 -17.25 -19.22 32.10
C LEU A 660 -18.70 -19.67 31.85
N LEU A 661 -18.96 -20.98 32.10
CA LEU A 661 -20.29 -21.55 31.95
C LEU A 661 -21.26 -21.15 33.06
N ARG A 662 -20.78 -20.53 34.13
CA ARG A 662 -21.58 -20.01 35.25
C ARG A 662 -21.99 -18.58 35.08
N GLU A 663 -21.17 -17.77 34.41
CA GLU A 663 -21.45 -16.34 34.21
C GLU A 663 -22.65 -16.14 33.28
N HIS A 664 -23.64 -15.40 33.77
CA HIS A 664 -24.90 -15.21 33.08
C HIS A 664 -24.93 -13.93 32.21
N ASP A 665 -23.89 -13.08 32.31
CA ASP A 665 -23.85 -11.73 31.68
C ASP A 665 -23.14 -11.68 30.34
N LEU A 666 -22.52 -12.77 29.88
CA LEU A 666 -21.87 -12.85 28.57
C LEU A 666 -22.87 -13.16 27.48
N THR A 667 -22.76 -12.45 26.36
CA THR A 667 -23.52 -12.79 25.16
C THR A 667 -23.15 -14.16 24.65
N ARG A 668 -24.02 -14.79 23.83
CA ARG A 668 -23.76 -16.11 23.24
C ARG A 668 -22.50 -16.12 22.36
N LEU A 669 -22.22 -15.01 21.70
CA LEU A 669 -21.03 -14.87 20.82
C LEU A 669 -19.74 -14.71 21.63
N GLU A 670 -19.75 -13.91 22.69
CA GLU A 670 -18.60 -13.77 23.61
C GLU A 670 -18.24 -15.10 24.24
N THR A 671 -19.24 -15.87 24.69
CA THR A 671 -19.00 -17.23 25.22
C THR A 671 -18.31 -18.14 24.20
N LEU A 672 -18.73 -18.12 22.94
CA LEU A 672 -18.11 -18.94 21.88
C LEU A 672 -16.67 -18.54 21.60
N GLU A 673 -16.39 -17.26 21.58
CA GLU A 673 -15.04 -16.78 21.31
C GLU A 673 -14.08 -17.11 22.44
N ILE A 674 -14.47 -16.92 23.70
CA ILE A 674 -13.66 -17.33 24.86
C ILE A 674 -13.41 -18.84 24.84
N LEU A 675 -14.42 -19.64 24.52
CA LEU A 675 -14.25 -21.10 24.37
C LEU A 675 -13.25 -21.45 23.26
N SER A 676 -13.28 -20.73 22.13
CA SER A 676 -12.34 -20.97 21.03
C SER A 676 -10.89 -20.61 21.42
N ARG A 677 -10.71 -19.51 22.14
CA ARG A 677 -9.38 -19.07 22.63
C ARG A 677 -8.80 -20.04 23.66
N LEU A 678 -9.60 -20.47 24.64
CA LEU A 678 -9.17 -21.46 25.63
C LEU A 678 -8.82 -22.81 24.98
N SER A 679 -9.57 -23.24 23.95
CA SER A 679 -9.26 -24.43 23.18
C SER A 679 -7.95 -24.30 22.41
N SER A 680 -7.69 -23.15 21.77
CA SER A 680 -6.43 -22.86 21.08
C SER A 680 -5.24 -22.91 22.05
N ILE A 681 -5.38 -22.31 23.23
CA ILE A 681 -4.37 -22.37 24.28
C ILE A 681 -4.13 -23.84 24.72
N GLY A 682 -5.21 -24.60 24.94
CA GLY A 682 -5.11 -26.00 25.28
C GLY A 682 -4.32 -26.80 24.24
N PHE A 683 -4.61 -26.62 22.95
CA PHE A 683 -3.92 -27.32 21.87
C PHE A 683 -2.45 -26.93 21.78
N GLN A 684 -2.12 -25.64 21.94
CA GLN A 684 -0.74 -25.14 21.95
C GLN A 684 0.10 -25.74 23.10
N HIS A 685 -0.56 -26.19 24.18
CA HIS A 685 0.07 -26.86 25.32
C HIS A 685 -0.11 -28.40 25.31
N GLY A 686 -0.49 -28.97 24.18
CA GLY A 686 -0.56 -30.43 23.98
C GLY A 686 -1.83 -31.10 24.48
N VAL A 687 -2.89 -30.36 24.78
CA VAL A 687 -4.20 -30.93 25.10
C VAL A 687 -4.81 -31.51 23.83
N SER A 688 -5.24 -32.82 23.87
CA SER A 688 -5.87 -33.44 22.71
C SER A 688 -7.32 -32.96 22.52
N VAL A 689 -7.83 -33.09 21.27
CA VAL A 689 -9.23 -32.75 20.96
C VAL A 689 -10.20 -33.60 21.76
N GLU A 690 -9.89 -34.89 21.97
CA GLU A 690 -10.68 -35.81 22.78
C GLU A 690 -10.81 -35.31 24.22
N THR A 691 -9.69 -34.95 24.85
CA THR A 691 -9.68 -34.38 26.20
C THR A 691 -10.53 -33.12 26.30
N LEU A 692 -10.44 -32.24 25.31
CA LEU A 692 -11.23 -31.02 25.25
C LEU A 692 -12.72 -31.31 25.08
N LEU A 693 -13.07 -32.23 24.16
CA LEU A 693 -14.45 -32.65 23.93
C LEU A 693 -15.07 -33.26 25.19
N GLU A 694 -14.33 -34.11 25.92
CA GLU A 694 -14.77 -34.68 27.18
C GLU A 694 -15.06 -33.62 28.25
N GLN A 695 -14.19 -32.61 28.37
CA GLN A 695 -14.39 -31.53 29.33
C GLN A 695 -15.62 -30.66 28.99
N VAL A 696 -15.81 -30.32 27.72
CA VAL A 696 -16.99 -29.56 27.27
C VAL A 696 -18.27 -30.37 27.45
N GLU A 697 -18.25 -31.67 27.17
CA GLU A 697 -19.42 -32.55 27.37
C GLU A 697 -19.73 -32.76 28.85
N GLN A 698 -18.73 -32.93 29.71
CA GLN A 698 -18.94 -33.02 31.17
C GLN A 698 -19.58 -31.73 31.72
N ALA A 699 -19.09 -30.57 31.24
CA ALA A 699 -19.66 -29.29 31.62
C ALA A 699 -21.12 -29.15 31.13
N ARG A 700 -21.40 -29.60 29.92
CA ARG A 700 -22.76 -29.60 29.34
C ARG A 700 -23.73 -30.43 30.19
N ARG A 701 -23.32 -31.64 30.59
CA ARG A 701 -24.12 -32.56 31.45
C ARG A 701 -24.37 -31.97 32.84
N LYS A 702 -23.32 -31.39 33.43
CA LYS A 702 -23.39 -30.85 34.80
C LYS A 702 -24.35 -29.65 34.91
N TYR A 703 -24.41 -28.80 33.89
CA TYR A 703 -25.22 -27.59 33.94
C TYR A 703 -26.53 -27.66 33.15
N ARG A 704 -26.92 -28.82 32.65
CA ARG A 704 -28.21 -29.14 31.96
C ARG A 704 -28.58 -28.06 30.89
N ARG A 705 -27.61 -27.61 30.10
CA ARG A 705 -27.83 -26.57 29.12
C ARG A 705 -28.57 -27.08 27.88
N HIS A 706 -29.44 -26.22 27.30
CA HIS A 706 -30.27 -26.55 26.15
C HIS A 706 -29.42 -26.86 24.89
N ILE A 707 -29.99 -27.67 23.97
CA ILE A 707 -29.32 -28.11 22.72
C ILE A 707 -28.81 -26.94 21.87
N SER A 708 -29.44 -25.75 21.96
CA SER A 708 -29.05 -24.50 21.30
C SER A 708 -28.07 -23.61 22.08
N SER A 709 -27.59 -24.08 23.26
CA SER A 709 -26.59 -23.28 24.00
C SER A 709 -25.28 -23.14 23.24
N PRO A 710 -24.49 -22.04 23.45
CA PRO A 710 -23.19 -21.85 22.82
C PRO A 710 -22.26 -23.03 22.97
N THR A 711 -22.18 -23.62 24.17
CA THR A 711 -21.37 -24.80 24.46
C THR A 711 -21.81 -26.06 23.69
N ALA A 712 -23.11 -26.27 23.52
CA ALA A 712 -23.62 -27.42 22.77
C ALA A 712 -23.35 -27.27 21.25
N ILE A 713 -23.46 -26.05 20.74
CA ILE A 713 -23.14 -25.72 19.34
C ILE A 713 -21.64 -25.85 19.09
N TYR A 714 -20.83 -25.30 20.00
CA TYR A 714 -19.36 -25.38 19.91
C TYR A 714 -18.89 -26.86 19.97
N HIS A 715 -19.41 -27.66 20.90
CA HIS A 715 -19.11 -29.07 21.02
C HIS A 715 -19.47 -29.85 19.74
N ARG A 716 -20.67 -29.64 19.19
CA ARG A 716 -21.08 -30.28 17.92
C ARG A 716 -20.20 -29.88 16.74
N ALA A 717 -19.86 -28.59 16.65
CA ALA A 717 -18.99 -28.08 15.59
C ALA A 717 -17.59 -28.65 15.68
N LEU A 718 -16.99 -28.67 16.87
CA LEU A 718 -15.67 -29.20 17.12
C LEU A 718 -15.63 -30.72 16.86
N ARG A 719 -16.61 -31.46 17.36
CA ARG A 719 -16.72 -32.92 17.16
C ARG A 719 -16.90 -33.25 15.68
N LYS A 720 -17.78 -32.58 14.97
CA LYS A 720 -17.99 -32.77 13.53
C LYS A 720 -16.73 -32.47 12.72
N GLN A 721 -16.02 -31.39 13.03
CA GLN A 721 -14.81 -31.03 12.32
C GLN A 721 -13.66 -31.99 12.56
N TYR A 722 -13.53 -32.51 13.82
CA TYR A 722 -12.55 -33.49 14.17
C TYR A 722 -12.84 -34.84 13.52
N MET A 723 -14.09 -35.30 13.54
CA MET A 723 -14.52 -36.56 12.94
C MET A 723 -14.38 -36.55 11.42
N ASP A 724 -14.76 -35.43 10.75
CA ASP A 724 -14.59 -35.26 9.31
C ASP A 724 -13.11 -35.36 8.87
N SER A 725 -12.16 -35.09 9.76
CA SER A 725 -10.72 -35.15 9.48
C SER A 725 -10.05 -36.49 9.73
N HIS A 726 -10.68 -37.41 10.51
CA HIS A 726 -10.07 -38.64 10.98
C HIS A 726 -10.77 -39.92 10.51
N LEU A 727 -12.01 -39.88 10.00
CA LEU A 727 -12.78 -41.07 9.67
C LEU A 727 -13.09 -41.18 8.15
N LEU A 728 -12.19 -41.80 7.43
CA LEU A 728 -12.51 -42.53 6.21
C LEU A 728 -12.52 -44.00 6.58
N GLY A 729 -13.71 -44.56 6.92
CA GLY A 729 -13.90 -46.03 7.00
C GLY A 729 -14.38 -46.66 8.31
N GLU A 730 -14.75 -45.87 9.34
CA GLU A 730 -15.26 -46.46 10.60
C GLU A 730 -16.76 -46.20 10.83
N ALA A 731 -17.42 -47.14 11.49
CA ALA A 731 -18.85 -47.05 11.84
C ALA A 731 -19.10 -46.04 12.96
N CYS A 732 -20.24 -45.33 12.92
CA CYS A 732 -20.65 -44.39 13.95
C CYS A 732 -20.70 -45.10 15.34
N PRO A 733 -19.98 -44.62 16.36
CA PRO A 733 -19.94 -45.27 17.66
C PRO A 733 -21.29 -45.26 18.42
N ASP A 734 -22.23 -44.38 18.03
CA ASP A 734 -23.52 -44.25 18.69
C ASP A 734 -24.64 -45.09 18.02
N CYS A 735 -24.51 -45.44 16.73
CA CYS A 735 -25.56 -46.17 16.02
C CYS A 735 -25.07 -47.26 15.06
N GLY A 736 -23.77 -47.45 14.90
CA GLY A 736 -23.17 -48.53 14.09
C GLY A 736 -23.29 -48.33 12.55
N ALA A 737 -23.88 -47.26 12.08
CA ALA A 737 -24.02 -47.00 10.64
C ALA A 737 -22.69 -46.52 10.04
N GLN A 738 -22.34 -47.00 8.81
CA GLN A 738 -21.24 -46.43 8.05
C GLN A 738 -21.58 -45.00 7.67
N VAL A 739 -20.64 -44.10 7.92
CA VAL A 739 -20.82 -42.68 7.59
C VAL A 739 -20.52 -42.47 6.12
N GLU A 740 -21.57 -42.42 5.28
CA GLU A 740 -21.50 -41.92 3.91
C GLU A 740 -21.75 -40.40 3.92
N PHE A 741 -20.92 -39.65 3.21
CA PHE A 741 -21.09 -38.20 3.05
C PHE A 741 -21.94 -37.92 1.80
N ALA A 742 -22.98 -37.13 2.01
CA ALA A 742 -23.70 -36.41 0.96
C ALA A 742 -23.15 -35.00 0.80
#